data_930c51ef2d44ea427fe567f98b97b3a0
#
_entry.id   930c51ef2d44ea427fe567f98b97b3a0
#
_cell.length_a   1.000
_cell.length_b   1.000
_cell.length_c   1.000
_cell.angle_alpha   90.00
_cell.angle_beta   90.00
_cell.angle_gamma   90.00
#
_symmetry.space_group_name_H-M   'P 1'
#
loop_
_entity.id
_entity.type
_entity.pdbx_description
1 polymer ?
#
loop_
_entity_poly.entity_id
_entity_poly.type
_entity_poly.pdbx_seq_one_letter_code
_entity_poly.pdbx_strand_id
1 'polypeptide(L)'
;MSTYGKFVAEKEFKITNPKTPRPQLNYIWNSRVLSGVNQNGGGVGAYGQRAMAYIDPDGKGRCCVIRDGNRYFYIKNKASGTVFNPGQYPCITEVNDYYCVHGLGYSEIHGECEGIAATARMYVNDTDPCEIWKVTLENKNADKASVSLYSFADFELVGYQRYSDYNSYVHAEYNEENNLIMCFNKAMERPHEWFNGFIASSIKPTAFETSRRGFLGAYGSIVHPEAIKADKLANNYAACEQMSGVMQHDFELGAGDSVSVYVLIGDADEMTTAVDICKKIFSGDKVEKDYQDLLDRKQETSSSIYVKTPNEKINCLTNYWLKQQVQLCAEVGRDTGKGFRDQLQDAWAVASFNPELAKEKILETLTYMYSDGRCVRGWLPLDHHIYSDGPTWVTPTVNAYIKETGDVDFLNHPVKYLDEGEDTVWGHILTAMRFVSDDVGEHGLVHSRDGDWNDSLNMTGLKGKGESVWTSISLCYALKNAAEIAEKLLGDNDVRDEMLARREKMKAAINAQGWDGEWYLAAINDYNEKVGSHEEAEGSIYLNSQTWSILAEVAEGERAEKCIASVDKYLDSDYGPLTLFPTYTKFNNRIGRLTSFIPGIWENGTPYCHGGTFKVVADCLLGRGDKAYETILKIMPDSDTNPSDHSGCEPYALTNMYFGPDNPRKGETLFAWVTGTAGWMFRAVVQYMLGFHPEYNGFTINPCIPACWDEVTLTRKFRGDTYEITIKNESKKQSGVKSVTLDGKTVENTVELVGDGKTHYIVVTM
;
A
#
# COMPACT_ATOMS: atom_id res chain seq x y z
N MET A 1 -15.41 -17.28 -0.93
CA MET A 1 -15.76 -15.84 -0.87
C MET A 1 -16.30 -15.52 0.51
N SER A 2 -16.09 -14.28 0.97
CA SER A 2 -16.53 -13.83 2.30
C SER A 2 -18.06 -13.90 2.46
N THR A 3 -18.51 -14.29 3.65
CA THR A 3 -19.94 -14.38 4.00
C THR A 3 -20.49 -13.08 4.54
N TYR A 4 -19.63 -12.14 4.92
CA TYR A 4 -20.02 -10.88 5.57
C TYR A 4 -20.20 -9.69 4.61
N GLY A 5 -19.78 -9.82 3.33
CA GLY A 5 -19.85 -8.72 2.37
C GLY A 5 -19.63 -9.15 0.93
N LYS A 6 -19.81 -8.20 0.00
CA LYS A 6 -19.59 -8.40 -1.44
C LYS A 6 -19.31 -7.09 -2.16
N PHE A 7 -18.70 -7.16 -3.33
CA PHE A 7 -18.69 -6.05 -4.26
C PHE A 7 -20.10 -5.71 -4.74
N VAL A 8 -20.51 -4.47 -4.59
CA VAL A 8 -21.80 -3.95 -5.11
C VAL A 8 -21.59 -3.12 -6.37
N ALA A 9 -20.39 -2.62 -6.55
CA ALA A 9 -19.83 -2.09 -7.78
C ALA A 9 -18.32 -2.43 -7.79
N GLU A 10 -17.67 -2.36 -8.94
CA GLU A 10 -16.22 -2.66 -9.03
C GLU A 10 -15.36 -1.85 -8.04
N LYS A 11 -15.79 -0.63 -7.72
CA LYS A 11 -15.11 0.32 -6.82
C LYS A 11 -15.70 0.39 -5.40
N GLU A 12 -16.66 -0.46 -5.05
CA GLU A 12 -17.35 -0.44 -3.77
C GLU A 12 -17.55 -1.84 -3.21
N PHE A 13 -17.13 -2.05 -1.98
CA PHE A 13 -17.35 -3.28 -1.23
C PHE A 13 -18.33 -3.01 -0.09
N LYS A 14 -19.49 -3.70 -0.09
CA LYS A 14 -20.53 -3.57 0.94
C LYS A 14 -20.45 -4.71 1.93
N ILE A 15 -20.23 -4.37 3.19
CA ILE A 15 -20.26 -5.28 4.36
C ILE A 15 -21.66 -5.19 4.96
N THR A 16 -22.29 -6.34 5.19
CA THR A 16 -23.65 -6.44 5.74
C THR A 16 -23.70 -7.13 7.10
N ASN A 17 -22.55 -7.59 7.59
CA ASN A 17 -22.39 -8.14 8.94
C ASN A 17 -21.22 -7.44 9.64
N PRO A 18 -21.45 -6.66 10.72
CA PRO A 18 -20.39 -5.95 11.42
C PRO A 18 -19.41 -6.88 12.15
N LYS A 19 -19.80 -8.13 12.40
CA LYS A 19 -18.98 -9.15 13.11
C LYS A 19 -18.07 -9.89 12.11
N THR A 20 -17.15 -9.14 11.49
CA THR A 20 -16.13 -9.71 10.61
C THR A 20 -15.04 -10.43 11.41
N PRO A 21 -14.27 -11.37 10.82
CA PRO A 21 -13.19 -12.10 11.52
C PRO A 21 -12.11 -11.17 12.10
N ARG A 22 -11.85 -10.06 11.41
CA ARG A 22 -10.96 -8.97 11.80
C ARG A 22 -11.54 -7.65 11.35
N PRO A 23 -11.11 -6.49 11.92
CA PRO A 23 -11.44 -5.19 11.35
C PRO A 23 -11.08 -5.14 9.86
N GLN A 24 -12.04 -4.75 9.04
CA GLN A 24 -11.88 -4.61 7.59
C GLN A 24 -11.62 -3.13 7.29
N LEU A 25 -10.36 -2.79 7.06
CA LEU A 25 -9.92 -1.40 6.90
C LEU A 25 -10.11 -0.89 5.48
N ASN A 26 -10.51 0.37 5.37
CA ASN A 26 -10.33 1.19 4.20
C ASN A 26 -9.49 2.41 4.54
N TYR A 27 -8.40 2.65 3.81
CA TYR A 27 -7.57 3.83 4.02
C TYR A 27 -8.06 5.01 3.18
N ILE A 28 -8.19 6.13 3.87
CA ILE A 28 -8.48 7.45 3.31
C ILE A 28 -7.34 8.39 3.69
N TRP A 29 -6.80 9.15 2.77
CA TRP A 29 -5.60 9.94 3.02
C TRP A 29 -5.42 11.10 2.08
N ASN A 30 -4.54 12.01 2.46
CA ASN A 30 -3.88 12.99 1.62
C ASN A 30 -2.40 13.10 2.04
N SER A 31 -1.67 14.12 1.57
CA SER A 31 -0.27 14.33 1.96
C SER A 31 -0.06 14.66 3.44
N ARG A 32 -1.11 15.01 4.18
CA ARG A 32 -1.07 15.49 5.59
C ARG A 32 -1.70 14.52 6.58
N VAL A 33 -2.62 13.69 6.16
CA VAL A 33 -3.41 12.77 7.00
C VAL A 33 -3.49 11.40 6.38
N LEU A 34 -3.23 10.40 7.18
CA LEU A 34 -3.58 9.00 6.91
C LEU A 34 -4.63 8.56 7.91
N SER A 35 -5.76 8.08 7.42
CA SER A 35 -6.81 7.53 8.26
C SER A 35 -7.26 6.15 7.77
N GLY A 36 -7.39 5.20 8.70
CA GLY A 36 -8.02 3.90 8.46
C GLY A 36 -9.41 3.87 9.07
N VAL A 37 -10.41 3.49 8.29
CA VAL A 37 -11.80 3.34 8.74
C VAL A 37 -12.21 1.87 8.59
N ASN A 38 -12.60 1.22 9.69
CA ASN A 38 -13.12 -0.14 9.64
C ASN A 38 -14.65 -0.17 9.54
N GLN A 39 -15.21 -1.34 9.38
CA GLN A 39 -16.67 -1.54 9.22
C GLN A 39 -17.52 -1.07 10.41
N ASN A 40 -16.91 -0.78 11.54
CA ASN A 40 -17.60 -0.26 12.73
C ASN A 40 -17.42 1.25 12.90
N GLY A 41 -16.69 1.93 12.03
CA GLY A 41 -16.37 3.36 12.10
C GLY A 41 -15.13 3.69 12.94
N GLY A 42 -14.60 2.74 13.71
CA GLY A 42 -13.30 2.85 14.35
C GLY A 42 -12.16 2.71 13.33
N GLY A 43 -10.95 2.83 13.79
CA GLY A 43 -9.82 2.86 12.86
C GLY A 43 -8.65 1.99 13.25
N VAL A 44 -8.76 1.15 14.26
CA VAL A 44 -7.67 0.24 14.63
C VAL A 44 -7.64 -0.93 13.68
N GLY A 45 -6.56 -1.03 12.91
CA GLY A 45 -6.21 -2.24 12.19
C GLY A 45 -5.63 -3.29 13.13
N ALA A 46 -5.75 -4.55 12.77
CA ALA A 46 -4.89 -5.57 13.33
C ALA A 46 -3.43 -5.12 13.13
N TYR A 47 -2.57 -5.27 14.16
CA TYR A 47 -1.13 -4.96 14.11
C TYR A 47 -0.72 -3.51 14.32
N GLY A 48 -1.49 -2.71 15.04
CA GLY A 48 -1.08 -1.38 15.48
C GLY A 48 -0.92 -0.36 14.35
N GLN A 49 -1.52 -0.62 13.19
CA GLN A 49 -1.60 0.38 12.15
C GLN A 49 -2.39 1.58 12.67
N ARG A 50 -1.85 2.75 12.44
CA ARG A 50 -2.38 3.99 13.00
C ARG A 50 -3.70 4.32 12.34
N ALA A 51 -4.72 4.52 13.14
CA ALA A 51 -6.05 4.84 12.65
C ALA A 51 -6.12 6.22 12.04
N MET A 52 -5.40 7.16 12.62
CA MET A 52 -5.23 8.52 12.11
C MET A 52 -3.83 8.98 12.47
N ALA A 53 -3.03 9.23 11.48
CA ALA A 53 -1.69 9.73 11.61
C ALA A 53 -1.53 11.05 10.86
N TYR A 54 -0.97 12.04 11.53
CA TYR A 54 -0.50 13.28 10.90
C TYR A 54 0.84 13.01 10.21
N ILE A 55 0.99 13.54 9.01
CA ILE A 55 2.22 13.46 8.23
C ILE A 55 2.89 14.83 8.29
N ASP A 56 4.04 14.90 8.97
CA ASP A 56 4.82 16.13 9.06
C ASP A 56 5.26 16.56 7.66
N PRO A 57 4.89 17.78 7.19
CA PRO A 57 5.29 18.26 5.87
C PRO A 57 6.81 18.43 5.72
N ASP A 58 7.53 18.63 6.83
CA ASP A 58 8.99 18.71 6.85
C ASP A 58 9.66 17.32 6.80
N GLY A 59 8.88 16.26 6.69
CA GLY A 59 9.39 14.91 6.55
C GLY A 59 10.01 14.29 7.80
N LYS A 60 9.76 14.85 9.00
CA LYS A 60 10.42 14.43 10.23
C LYS A 60 9.73 13.29 10.99
N GLY A 61 8.54 12.86 10.56
CA GLY A 61 7.87 11.75 11.22
C GLY A 61 6.37 11.67 10.95
N ARG A 62 5.77 10.68 11.58
CA ARG A 62 4.31 10.48 11.62
C ARG A 62 3.86 10.44 13.06
N CYS A 63 2.82 11.18 13.33
CA CYS A 63 2.26 11.31 14.65
C CYS A 63 0.86 10.71 14.69
N CYS A 64 0.60 9.81 15.63
CA CYS A 64 -0.75 9.34 15.88
C CYS A 64 -1.47 10.39 16.75
N VAL A 65 -2.52 10.99 16.20
CA VAL A 65 -3.30 12.03 16.91
C VAL A 65 -4.43 11.41 17.72
N ILE A 66 -4.91 10.22 17.29
CA ILE A 66 -6.03 9.51 17.92
C ILE A 66 -5.52 8.27 18.65
N ARG A 67 -5.83 8.16 19.94
CA ARG A 67 -5.50 7.01 20.79
C ARG A 67 -6.26 5.77 20.31
N ASP A 68 -5.51 4.71 20.00
CA ASP A 68 -6.05 3.39 19.65
C ASP A 68 -7.16 3.44 18.58
N GLY A 69 -7.19 4.49 17.74
CA GLY A 69 -8.23 4.69 16.74
C GLY A 69 -9.61 5.07 17.29
N ASN A 70 -9.68 5.44 18.54
CA ASN A 70 -10.93 5.76 19.24
C ASN A 70 -11.49 7.11 18.81
N ARG A 71 -12.21 7.11 17.70
CA ARG A 71 -13.05 8.22 17.25
C ARG A 71 -14.37 7.65 16.80
N TYR A 72 -15.44 8.08 17.45
CA TYR A 72 -16.76 7.50 17.28
C TYR A 72 -17.83 8.58 17.43
N PHE A 73 -19.05 8.21 17.10
CA PHE A 73 -20.20 8.96 17.55
C PHE A 73 -21.17 8.00 18.27
N TYR A 74 -21.88 8.56 19.23
CA TYR A 74 -22.89 7.86 20.01
C TYR A 74 -24.22 8.56 19.77
N ILE A 75 -25.27 7.79 19.64
CA ILE A 75 -26.64 8.29 19.46
C ILE A 75 -27.44 7.79 20.62
N LYS A 76 -28.02 8.73 21.39
CA LYS A 76 -28.90 8.41 22.52
C LYS A 76 -30.33 8.74 22.15
N ASN A 77 -31.23 7.74 22.16
CA ASN A 77 -32.66 7.98 22.20
C ASN A 77 -33.02 8.44 23.61
N LYS A 78 -33.43 9.70 23.77
CA LYS A 78 -33.72 10.26 25.11
C LYS A 78 -34.92 9.64 25.78
N ALA A 79 -35.87 9.10 25.02
CA ALA A 79 -37.10 8.51 25.55
C ALA A 79 -36.84 7.16 26.22
N SER A 80 -36.05 6.29 25.60
CA SER A 80 -35.70 4.97 26.12
C SER A 80 -34.40 4.97 26.95
N GLY A 81 -33.51 5.93 26.71
CA GLY A 81 -32.16 5.93 27.22
C GLY A 81 -31.17 5.02 26.44
N THR A 82 -31.62 4.37 25.38
CA THR A 82 -30.82 3.49 24.55
C THR A 82 -29.74 4.30 23.86
N VAL A 83 -28.49 3.80 23.93
CA VAL A 83 -27.32 4.38 23.26
C VAL A 83 -26.82 3.40 22.20
N PHE A 84 -26.64 3.86 20.98
CA PHE A 84 -26.15 3.04 19.87
C PHE A 84 -25.16 3.79 18.98
N ASN A 85 -24.45 3.04 18.16
CA ASN A 85 -23.66 3.51 17.01
C ASN A 85 -24.06 2.67 15.79
N PRO A 86 -24.22 3.22 14.59
CA PRO A 86 -24.66 2.45 13.41
C PRO A 86 -23.70 1.28 13.08
N GLY A 87 -22.42 1.38 13.43
CA GLY A 87 -21.45 0.28 13.31
C GLY A 87 -21.50 -0.76 14.42
N GLN A 88 -22.44 -0.67 15.37
CA GLN A 88 -22.59 -1.45 16.60
C GLN A 88 -21.47 -1.20 17.63
N TYR A 89 -20.22 -1.11 17.24
CA TYR A 89 -19.12 -0.78 18.12
C TYR A 89 -18.92 0.76 18.18
N PRO A 90 -18.62 1.35 19.34
CA PRO A 90 -18.28 0.71 20.61
C PRO A 90 -19.47 0.32 21.50
N CYS A 91 -20.70 0.73 21.20
CA CYS A 91 -21.85 0.59 22.09
C CYS A 91 -22.28 -0.87 22.33
N ILE A 92 -21.97 -1.80 21.42
CA ILE A 92 -22.40 -3.21 21.43
C ILE A 92 -23.94 -3.35 21.33
N THR A 93 -24.66 -2.27 21.08
CA THR A 93 -26.11 -2.26 20.84
C THR A 93 -26.38 -2.77 19.45
N GLU A 94 -27.23 -3.80 19.34
CA GLU A 94 -27.63 -4.32 18.03
C GLU A 94 -28.44 -3.28 17.26
N VAL A 95 -28.16 -3.15 15.97
CA VAL A 95 -28.85 -2.28 15.04
C VAL A 95 -29.48 -3.11 13.92
N ASN A 96 -30.56 -2.62 13.37
CA ASN A 96 -31.18 -3.16 12.17
C ASN A 96 -30.62 -2.46 10.94
N ASP A 97 -30.84 -3.06 9.76
CA ASP A 97 -30.46 -2.50 8.46
C ASP A 97 -28.99 -2.03 8.38
N TYR A 98 -28.10 -2.78 9.06
CA TYR A 98 -26.69 -2.46 9.07
C TYR A 98 -26.05 -2.65 7.70
N TYR A 99 -25.26 -1.66 7.27
CA TYR A 99 -24.26 -1.84 6.25
C TYR A 99 -23.06 -0.91 6.46
N CYS A 100 -21.89 -1.35 5.93
CA CYS A 100 -20.75 -0.48 5.69
C CYS A 100 -20.34 -0.60 4.22
N VAL A 101 -20.20 0.53 3.54
CA VAL A 101 -19.64 0.59 2.19
C VAL A 101 -18.23 1.19 2.28
N HIS A 102 -17.25 0.43 1.86
CA HIS A 102 -15.91 0.93 1.58
C HIS A 102 -15.79 1.23 0.10
N GLY A 103 -15.50 2.49 -0.21
CA GLY A 103 -15.28 2.99 -1.56
C GLY A 103 -13.88 3.60 -1.70
N LEU A 104 -13.53 4.01 -2.91
CA LEU A 104 -12.25 4.64 -3.19
C LEU A 104 -12.18 6.03 -2.54
N GLY A 105 -11.45 6.12 -1.42
CA GLY A 105 -11.25 7.37 -0.69
C GLY A 105 -12.36 7.75 0.30
N TYR A 106 -13.36 6.89 0.52
CA TYR A 106 -14.40 7.12 1.53
C TYR A 106 -14.91 5.82 2.15
N SER A 107 -15.56 5.96 3.30
CA SER A 107 -16.36 4.89 3.93
C SER A 107 -17.68 5.44 4.39
N GLU A 108 -18.76 4.66 4.23
CA GLU A 108 -20.10 5.01 4.71
C GLU A 108 -20.66 3.88 5.56
N ILE A 109 -21.19 4.20 6.74
CA ILE A 109 -21.73 3.24 7.69
C ILE A 109 -23.14 3.63 8.04
N HIS A 110 -24.04 2.67 8.02
CA HIS A 110 -25.46 2.83 8.31
C HIS A 110 -25.96 1.81 9.31
N GLY A 111 -26.93 2.21 10.11
CA GLY A 111 -27.67 1.31 11.02
C GLY A 111 -28.84 2.02 11.65
N GLU A 112 -29.83 1.24 12.07
CA GLU A 112 -31.08 1.73 12.67
C GLU A 112 -31.31 1.11 14.05
N CYS A 113 -31.70 1.91 15.02
CA CYS A 113 -32.08 1.44 16.35
C CYS A 113 -33.34 2.20 16.81
N GLU A 114 -34.37 1.45 17.25
CA GLU A 114 -35.63 2.02 17.73
C GLU A 114 -36.27 3.05 16.77
N GLY A 115 -36.14 2.81 15.45
CA GLY A 115 -36.68 3.68 14.41
C GLY A 115 -35.88 4.98 14.22
N ILE A 116 -34.72 5.11 14.82
CA ILE A 116 -33.77 6.17 14.50
C ILE A 116 -32.68 5.59 13.61
N ALA A 117 -32.63 6.00 12.35
CA ALA A 117 -31.58 5.64 11.42
C ALA A 117 -30.43 6.63 11.51
N ALA A 118 -29.22 6.12 11.40
CA ALA A 118 -28.01 6.91 11.36
C ALA A 118 -27.10 6.48 10.21
N THR A 119 -26.58 7.45 9.48
CA THR A 119 -25.61 7.23 8.41
C THR A 119 -24.41 8.15 8.63
N ALA A 120 -23.19 7.59 8.61
CA ALA A 120 -21.96 8.37 8.68
C ALA A 120 -21.11 8.09 7.46
N ARG A 121 -20.79 9.14 6.70
CA ARG A 121 -19.83 9.11 5.60
C ARG A 121 -18.55 9.82 6.03
N MET A 122 -17.42 9.15 5.88
CA MET A 122 -16.09 9.60 6.29
C MET A 122 -15.18 9.66 5.09
N TYR A 123 -14.45 10.77 4.92
CA TYR A 123 -13.45 10.95 3.87
C TYR A 123 -12.41 11.99 4.28
N VAL A 124 -11.33 12.10 3.51
CA VAL A 124 -10.28 13.13 3.63
C VAL A 124 -10.25 13.89 2.31
N ASN A 125 -10.27 15.22 2.37
CA ASN A 125 -10.10 16.06 1.18
C ASN A 125 -8.61 16.18 0.81
N ASP A 126 -8.28 16.86 -0.28
CA ASP A 126 -6.92 16.83 -0.84
C ASP A 126 -5.87 17.55 -0.03
N THR A 127 -6.25 18.55 0.74
CA THR A 127 -5.30 19.56 1.23
C THR A 127 -5.30 19.75 2.75
N ASP A 128 -6.42 19.48 3.40
CA ASP A 128 -6.59 19.83 4.80
C ASP A 128 -6.21 18.68 5.73
N PRO A 129 -5.53 18.93 6.85
CA PRO A 129 -5.05 17.90 7.77
C PRO A 129 -6.17 17.39 8.69
N CYS A 130 -7.29 16.96 8.12
CA CYS A 130 -8.42 16.46 8.89
C CYS A 130 -9.28 15.45 8.14
N GLU A 131 -9.94 14.58 8.90
CA GLU A 131 -11.07 13.79 8.45
C GLU A 131 -12.32 14.66 8.42
N ILE A 132 -13.19 14.41 7.46
CA ILE A 132 -14.50 15.05 7.30
C ILE A 132 -15.57 13.96 7.45
N TRP A 133 -16.47 14.14 8.41
CA TRP A 133 -17.57 13.24 8.66
C TRP A 133 -18.90 13.94 8.41
N LYS A 134 -19.76 13.32 7.59
CA LYS A 134 -21.18 13.70 7.51
C LYS A 134 -21.99 12.68 8.28
N VAL A 135 -22.57 13.10 9.39
CA VAL A 135 -23.47 12.26 10.21
C VAL A 135 -24.89 12.70 9.98
N THR A 136 -25.73 11.83 9.45
CA THR A 136 -27.15 12.08 9.20
C THR A 136 -27.99 11.21 10.12
N LEU A 137 -28.90 11.82 10.87
CA LEU A 137 -29.91 11.14 11.68
C LEU A 137 -31.27 11.33 11.02
N GLU A 138 -32.07 10.27 10.97
CA GLU A 138 -33.43 10.26 10.42
C GLU A 138 -34.37 9.58 11.40
N ASN A 139 -35.51 10.21 11.69
CA ASN A 139 -36.56 9.61 12.49
C ASN A 139 -37.58 8.86 11.59
N LYS A 140 -37.52 7.55 11.58
CA LYS A 140 -38.46 6.68 10.83
C LYS A 140 -39.74 6.33 11.61
N ASN A 141 -39.84 6.76 12.87
CA ASN A 141 -41.06 6.57 13.65
C ASN A 141 -42.20 7.50 13.20
N ALA A 142 -43.41 7.09 13.46
CA ALA A 142 -44.59 7.92 13.20
C ALA A 142 -44.72 9.11 14.15
N ASP A 143 -44.06 9.03 15.31
CA ASP A 143 -44.11 10.05 16.36
C ASP A 143 -42.75 10.81 16.38
N LYS A 144 -42.77 11.99 17.02
CA LYS A 144 -41.60 12.81 17.27
C LYS A 144 -40.59 12.05 18.15
N ALA A 145 -39.33 12.12 17.80
CA ALA A 145 -38.22 11.57 18.56
C ALA A 145 -37.26 12.66 19.06
N SER A 146 -36.80 12.51 20.32
CA SER A 146 -35.78 13.35 20.93
C SER A 146 -34.48 12.56 21.01
N VAL A 147 -33.43 13.04 20.34
CA VAL A 147 -32.18 12.32 20.20
C VAL A 147 -30.97 13.23 20.52
N SER A 148 -29.93 12.64 21.12
CA SER A 148 -28.63 13.30 21.28
C SER A 148 -27.57 12.59 20.44
N LEU A 149 -26.79 13.36 19.70
CA LEU A 149 -25.59 12.92 19.00
C LEU A 149 -24.35 13.38 19.77
N TYR A 150 -23.46 12.46 20.11
CA TYR A 150 -22.15 12.75 20.69
C TYR A 150 -21.06 12.40 19.68
N SER A 151 -20.31 13.38 19.21
CA SER A 151 -19.11 13.16 18.42
C SER A 151 -17.92 13.11 19.35
N PHE A 152 -17.11 12.07 19.26
CA PHE A 152 -16.02 11.77 20.20
C PHE A 152 -14.71 11.49 19.45
N ALA A 153 -13.63 12.13 19.90
CA ALA A 153 -12.25 11.86 19.51
C ALA A 153 -11.39 11.70 20.77
N ASP A 154 -10.71 10.56 20.92
CA ASP A 154 -9.79 10.27 22.03
C ASP A 154 -8.37 10.69 21.63
N PHE A 155 -7.93 11.89 22.02
CA PHE A 155 -6.66 12.44 21.58
C PHE A 155 -5.46 11.82 22.32
N GLU A 156 -4.42 11.47 21.55
CA GLU A 156 -3.12 11.05 22.07
C GLU A 156 -2.03 12.06 21.62
N LEU A 157 -1.78 13.05 22.45
CA LEU A 157 -0.90 14.17 22.11
C LEU A 157 0.54 14.02 22.66
N VAL A 158 0.89 12.87 23.22
CA VAL A 158 2.10 12.70 24.06
C VAL A 158 3.01 11.56 23.60
N GLY A 159 2.95 11.13 22.37
CA GLY A 159 3.87 10.15 21.82
C GLY A 159 4.11 8.93 22.73
N TYR A 160 5.36 8.70 23.12
CA TYR A 160 5.75 7.56 23.96
C TYR A 160 5.46 7.71 25.47
N GLN A 161 5.00 8.86 25.94
CA GLN A 161 4.70 9.05 27.37
C GLN A 161 3.31 8.51 27.74
N ARG A 162 2.99 7.31 27.30
CA ARG A 162 1.69 6.65 27.47
C ARG A 162 1.30 6.30 28.91
N TYR A 163 2.22 6.48 29.87
CA TYR A 163 2.10 5.87 31.19
C TYR A 163 1.65 6.81 32.31
N SER A 164 1.42 8.08 31.99
CA SER A 164 1.03 9.05 33.01
C SER A 164 -0.35 9.61 32.72
N ASP A 165 -1.29 9.41 33.64
CA ASP A 165 -2.55 10.14 33.66
C ASP A 165 -2.34 11.66 33.87
N TYR A 166 -1.10 12.05 34.14
CA TYR A 166 -0.68 13.41 34.40
C TYR A 166 0.35 13.87 33.37
N ASN A 167 0.06 14.96 32.69
CA ASN A 167 0.98 15.58 31.74
C ASN A 167 0.95 17.10 31.87
N SER A 168 2.07 17.67 32.25
CA SER A 168 2.20 19.12 32.52
C SER A 168 2.07 20.02 31.29
N TYR A 169 2.10 19.46 30.09
CA TYR A 169 2.19 20.20 28.81
C TYR A 169 0.88 20.28 28.04
N VAL A 170 -0.15 19.56 28.47
CA VAL A 170 -1.39 19.45 27.69
C VAL A 170 -2.53 20.22 28.35
N HIS A 171 -3.34 20.87 27.51
CA HIS A 171 -4.60 21.52 27.90
C HIS A 171 -5.56 21.58 26.70
N ALA A 172 -6.83 21.80 26.98
CA ALA A 172 -7.86 21.94 25.96
C ALA A 172 -8.52 23.32 26.06
N GLU A 173 -8.95 23.84 24.91
CA GLU A 173 -9.72 25.06 24.76
C GLU A 173 -10.94 24.81 23.89
N TYR A 174 -12.06 25.48 24.19
CA TYR A 174 -13.26 25.49 23.35
C TYR A 174 -13.48 26.90 22.76
N ASN A 175 -13.47 26.97 21.44
CA ASN A 175 -13.82 28.18 20.71
C ASN A 175 -15.30 28.13 20.37
N GLU A 176 -16.11 28.86 21.17
CA GLU A 176 -17.56 28.89 21.03
C GLU A 176 -18.04 29.49 19.70
N GLU A 177 -17.34 30.48 19.17
CA GLU A 177 -17.71 31.16 17.92
C GLU A 177 -17.63 30.22 16.71
N ASN A 178 -16.66 29.30 16.71
CA ASN A 178 -16.39 28.42 15.60
C ASN A 178 -16.73 26.94 15.90
N ASN A 179 -17.41 26.66 17.05
CA ASN A 179 -17.80 25.30 17.46
C ASN A 179 -16.62 24.30 17.43
N LEU A 180 -15.48 24.70 17.98
CA LEU A 180 -14.22 23.98 17.86
C LEU A 180 -13.61 23.72 19.24
N ILE A 181 -13.26 22.47 19.53
CA ILE A 181 -12.40 22.08 20.65
C ILE A 181 -11.01 21.85 20.09
N MET A 182 -10.01 22.46 20.69
CA MET A 182 -8.61 22.20 20.38
C MET A 182 -7.87 21.74 21.62
N CYS A 183 -7.12 20.66 21.46
CA CYS A 183 -6.28 20.06 22.49
C CYS A 183 -4.82 20.32 22.13
N PHE A 184 -4.10 20.97 23.03
CA PHE A 184 -2.73 21.43 22.82
C PHE A 184 -1.73 20.59 23.60
N ASN A 185 -0.58 20.39 22.99
CA ASN A 185 0.63 19.95 23.66
C ASN A 185 1.71 21.04 23.51
N LYS A 186 2.16 21.61 24.62
CA LYS A 186 3.16 22.70 24.67
C LYS A 186 4.57 22.22 24.99
N ALA A 187 4.87 20.96 24.81
CA ALA A 187 6.21 20.41 25.11
C ALA A 187 7.27 20.93 24.11
N MET A 188 7.79 22.14 24.33
CA MET A 188 8.74 22.84 23.44
C MET A 188 10.10 22.15 23.27
N GLU A 189 10.43 21.21 24.19
CA GLU A 189 11.73 20.52 24.21
C GLU A 189 11.84 19.39 23.17
N ARG A 190 10.72 18.96 22.59
CA ARG A 190 10.64 17.83 21.64
C ARG A 190 9.71 18.13 20.47
N PRO A 191 10.09 19.06 19.58
CA PRO A 191 9.21 19.53 18.52
C PRO A 191 8.71 18.44 17.56
N HIS A 192 9.38 17.28 17.50
CA HIS A 192 8.99 16.15 16.67
C HIS A 192 8.01 15.15 17.33
N GLU A 193 7.69 15.39 18.62
CA GLU A 193 6.75 14.57 19.38
C GLU A 193 5.49 15.35 19.76
N TRP A 194 5.32 16.59 19.24
CA TRP A 194 4.16 17.41 19.52
C TRP A 194 3.09 17.23 18.50
N PHE A 195 1.91 17.14 18.96
CA PHE A 195 0.76 17.34 18.09
C PHE A 195 -0.31 18.04 18.89
N ASN A 196 -1.09 18.81 18.16
CA ASN A 196 -2.31 19.34 18.63
C ASN A 196 -3.42 18.65 17.89
N GLY A 197 -4.51 18.34 18.58
CA GLY A 197 -5.67 17.73 17.95
C GLY A 197 -6.85 18.66 18.04
N PHE A 198 -7.71 18.68 17.03
CA PHE A 198 -8.95 19.40 17.10
C PHE A 198 -10.15 18.56 16.64
N ILE A 199 -11.32 18.88 17.22
CA ILE A 199 -12.62 18.44 16.71
C ILE A 199 -13.53 19.66 16.57
N ALA A 200 -14.24 19.75 15.45
CA ALA A 200 -15.14 20.87 15.17
C ALA A 200 -16.47 20.38 14.60
N SER A 201 -17.51 21.16 14.77
CA SER A 201 -18.85 20.87 14.26
C SER A 201 -19.41 22.02 13.42
N SER A 202 -20.14 21.66 12.36
CA SER A 202 -20.83 22.66 11.50
C SER A 202 -21.96 23.39 12.20
N ILE A 203 -22.47 22.85 13.30
CA ILE A 203 -23.54 23.45 14.11
C ILE A 203 -23.11 23.56 15.58
N LYS A 204 -23.67 24.54 16.28
CA LYS A 204 -23.34 24.77 17.67
C LYS A 204 -23.72 23.57 18.55
N PRO A 205 -22.77 22.99 19.32
CA PRO A 205 -23.10 21.91 20.26
C PRO A 205 -23.94 22.44 21.44
N THR A 206 -24.81 21.59 21.95
CA THR A 206 -25.60 21.82 23.19
C THR A 206 -24.68 21.83 24.41
N ALA A 207 -23.64 21.00 24.38
CA ALA A 207 -22.62 20.88 25.42
C ALA A 207 -21.35 20.22 24.86
N PHE A 208 -20.28 20.28 25.63
CA PHE A 208 -18.99 19.68 25.27
C PHE A 208 -18.30 19.06 26.50
N GLU A 209 -17.28 18.23 26.24
CA GLU A 209 -16.37 17.70 27.25
C GLU A 209 -14.98 17.56 26.65
N THR A 210 -13.95 17.94 27.39
CA THR A 210 -12.56 17.83 26.93
C THR A 210 -11.70 16.91 27.79
N SER A 211 -12.18 16.54 28.98
CA SER A 211 -11.52 15.56 29.84
C SER A 211 -11.91 14.14 29.41
N ARG A 212 -10.92 13.32 29.10
CA ARG A 212 -11.15 11.90 28.82
C ARG A 212 -11.83 11.20 30.01
N ARG A 213 -11.34 11.48 31.23
CA ARG A 213 -11.92 10.95 32.45
C ARG A 213 -13.32 11.51 32.72
N GLY A 214 -13.54 12.78 32.38
CA GLY A 214 -14.85 13.42 32.47
C GLY A 214 -15.89 12.74 31.57
N PHE A 215 -15.50 12.35 30.37
CA PHE A 215 -16.39 11.66 29.43
C PHE A 215 -16.56 10.18 29.76
N LEU A 216 -15.45 9.44 29.83
CA LEU A 216 -15.52 7.98 30.02
C LEU A 216 -15.90 7.59 31.45
N GLY A 217 -15.51 8.38 32.45
CA GLY A 217 -15.57 8.04 33.87
C GLY A 217 -14.30 7.36 34.38
N ALA A 218 -14.07 7.39 35.70
CA ALA A 218 -12.87 6.79 36.30
C ALA A 218 -12.74 5.27 36.09
N TYR A 219 -13.87 4.58 35.97
CA TYR A 219 -13.94 3.13 35.73
C TYR A 219 -14.77 2.79 34.49
N GLY A 220 -15.08 3.80 33.68
CA GLY A 220 -15.82 3.64 32.44
C GLY A 220 -14.92 3.25 31.26
N SER A 221 -15.54 3.07 30.13
CA SER A 221 -14.87 2.70 28.89
C SER A 221 -15.56 3.35 27.68
N ILE A 222 -14.94 3.25 26.52
CA ILE A 222 -15.56 3.69 25.25
C ILE A 222 -16.87 2.93 24.95
N VAL A 223 -17.07 1.74 25.52
CA VAL A 223 -18.31 0.96 25.36
C VAL A 223 -19.48 1.59 26.12
N HIS A 224 -19.20 2.12 27.31
CA HIS A 224 -20.19 2.71 28.21
C HIS A 224 -19.65 3.99 28.85
N PRO A 225 -19.56 5.10 28.11
CA PRO A 225 -19.12 6.38 28.67
C PRO A 225 -20.11 6.86 29.74
N GLU A 226 -19.58 7.15 30.94
CA GLU A 226 -20.43 7.57 32.07
C GLU A 226 -21.18 8.88 31.81
N ALA A 227 -20.54 9.82 31.08
CA ALA A 227 -21.14 11.13 30.80
C ALA A 227 -22.41 11.06 29.94
N ILE A 228 -22.57 10.02 29.11
CA ILE A 228 -23.78 9.86 28.25
C ILE A 228 -25.03 9.51 29.10
N LYS A 229 -24.85 9.03 30.34
CA LYS A 229 -25.98 8.78 31.24
C LYS A 229 -26.68 10.07 31.66
N ALA A 230 -25.94 11.17 31.77
CA ALA A 230 -26.51 12.48 32.02
C ALA A 230 -27.24 13.04 30.80
N ASP A 231 -28.14 14.01 31.03
CA ASP A 231 -28.85 14.69 29.94
C ASP A 231 -27.93 15.68 29.19
N LYS A 232 -26.90 16.18 29.86
CA LYS A 232 -25.99 17.18 29.30
C LYS A 232 -24.56 16.96 29.80
N LEU A 233 -23.59 17.10 28.89
CA LEU A 233 -22.16 17.10 29.24
C LEU A 233 -21.80 18.28 30.15
N ALA A 234 -20.72 18.14 30.90
CA ALA A 234 -20.40 19.06 31.99
C ALA A 234 -19.70 20.36 31.53
N ASN A 235 -19.29 20.47 30.27
CA ASN A 235 -18.50 21.58 29.72
C ASN A 235 -17.15 21.79 30.44
N ASN A 236 -16.49 20.68 30.77
CA ASN A 236 -15.20 20.74 31.45
C ASN A 236 -14.05 21.07 30.45
N TYR A 237 -13.04 21.72 30.98
CA TYR A 237 -11.77 22.02 30.32
C TYR A 237 -10.67 21.16 30.93
N ALA A 238 -10.11 20.25 30.14
CA ALA A 238 -9.00 19.41 30.56
C ALA A 238 -7.69 20.20 30.58
N ALA A 239 -6.90 19.99 31.66
CA ALA A 239 -5.55 20.47 31.76
C ALA A 239 -4.71 19.49 32.59
N CYS A 240 -3.50 19.20 32.14
CA CYS A 240 -2.57 18.27 32.79
C CYS A 240 -3.09 16.84 32.94
N GLU A 241 -4.01 16.41 32.09
CA GLU A 241 -4.62 15.09 32.11
C GLU A 241 -4.80 14.55 30.66
N GLN A 242 -5.26 13.31 30.51
CA GLN A 242 -5.65 12.75 29.21
C GLN A 242 -6.89 13.47 28.68
N MET A 243 -6.84 13.81 27.40
CA MET A 243 -7.87 14.62 26.75
C MET A 243 -8.69 13.84 25.75
N SER A 244 -9.89 14.31 25.56
CA SER A 244 -10.76 13.94 24.45
C SER A 244 -11.48 15.19 23.93
N GLY A 245 -11.95 15.15 22.71
CA GLY A 245 -12.87 16.16 22.20
C GLY A 245 -14.25 15.53 22.07
N VAL A 246 -15.24 16.03 22.82
CA VAL A 246 -16.62 15.52 22.75
C VAL A 246 -17.59 16.68 22.56
N MET A 247 -18.46 16.55 21.55
CA MET A 247 -19.52 17.52 21.28
C MET A 247 -20.88 16.83 21.32
N GLN A 248 -21.80 17.36 22.13
CA GLN A 248 -23.19 16.91 22.20
C GLN A 248 -24.08 17.83 21.40
N HIS A 249 -24.95 17.24 20.56
CA HIS A 249 -25.98 17.94 19.81
C HIS A 249 -27.33 17.28 20.11
N ASP A 250 -28.31 18.07 20.54
CA ASP A 250 -29.65 17.61 20.85
C ASP A 250 -30.62 18.01 19.74
N PHE A 251 -31.42 17.06 19.30
CA PHE A 251 -32.40 17.23 18.22
C PHE A 251 -33.80 16.76 18.63
N GLU A 252 -34.76 17.47 18.10
CA GLU A 252 -36.18 17.10 18.15
C GLU A 252 -36.62 16.84 16.69
N LEU A 253 -36.77 15.59 16.31
CA LEU A 253 -37.09 15.16 14.94
C LEU A 253 -38.53 14.74 14.84
N GLY A 254 -39.35 15.41 14.03
CA GLY A 254 -40.68 14.96 13.65
C GLY A 254 -40.65 13.65 12.87
N ALA A 255 -41.81 13.07 12.58
CA ALA A 255 -41.93 11.86 11.78
C ALA A 255 -41.36 12.09 10.36
N GLY A 256 -40.35 11.32 9.95
CA GLY A 256 -39.69 11.44 8.67
C GLY A 256 -38.70 12.59 8.56
N ASP A 257 -38.49 13.36 9.64
CA ASP A 257 -37.46 14.43 9.63
C ASP A 257 -36.03 13.84 9.67
N SER A 258 -35.13 14.56 9.04
CA SER A 258 -33.70 14.25 9.08
C SER A 258 -32.85 15.48 9.36
N VAL A 259 -31.69 15.27 9.98
CA VAL A 259 -30.68 16.30 10.24
C VAL A 259 -29.30 15.78 9.89
N SER A 260 -28.46 16.61 9.30
CA SER A 260 -27.05 16.29 9.05
C SER A 260 -26.14 17.23 9.83
N VAL A 261 -25.10 16.66 10.44
CA VAL A 261 -24.01 17.38 11.10
C VAL A 261 -22.71 17.02 10.42
N TYR A 262 -21.90 18.01 10.08
CA TYR A 262 -20.53 17.80 9.64
C TYR A 262 -19.58 17.94 10.82
N VAL A 263 -18.67 16.99 10.95
CA VAL A 263 -17.67 16.96 12.02
C VAL A 263 -16.30 16.86 11.37
N LEU A 264 -15.37 17.69 11.82
CA LEU A 264 -13.96 17.63 11.45
C LEU A 264 -13.16 17.09 12.63
N ILE A 265 -12.22 16.18 12.36
CA ILE A 265 -11.22 15.71 13.34
C ILE A 265 -9.86 15.85 12.67
N GLY A 266 -8.95 16.58 13.27
CA GLY A 266 -7.70 16.90 12.60
C GLY A 266 -6.58 17.36 13.51
N ASP A 267 -5.52 17.85 12.89
CA ASP A 267 -4.37 18.47 13.49
C ASP A 267 -4.20 19.91 12.99
N ALA A 268 -3.73 20.79 13.86
CA ALA A 268 -3.37 22.17 13.52
C ALA A 268 -2.35 22.70 14.53
N ASP A 269 -1.41 23.51 14.08
CA ASP A 269 -0.38 24.08 14.93
C ASP A 269 -0.95 25.05 15.97
N GLU A 270 -1.99 25.81 15.60
CA GLU A 270 -2.61 26.84 16.42
C GLU A 270 -4.13 26.85 16.27
N MET A 271 -4.82 27.44 17.25
CA MET A 271 -6.28 27.66 17.23
C MET A 271 -6.72 28.43 15.97
N THR A 272 -5.96 29.45 15.55
CA THR A 272 -6.25 30.25 14.35
C THR A 272 -6.24 29.41 13.07
N THR A 273 -5.25 28.52 12.94
CA THR A 273 -5.16 27.58 11.80
C THR A 273 -6.36 26.63 11.79
N ALA A 274 -6.72 26.05 12.93
CA ALA A 274 -7.90 25.19 13.04
C ALA A 274 -9.20 25.93 12.67
N VAL A 275 -9.34 27.18 13.13
CA VAL A 275 -10.49 28.05 12.79
C VAL A 275 -10.55 28.32 11.28
N ASP A 276 -9.43 28.60 10.64
CA ASP A 276 -9.37 28.84 9.20
C ASP A 276 -9.75 27.60 8.39
N ILE A 277 -9.28 26.41 8.81
CA ILE A 277 -9.69 25.12 8.24
C ILE A 277 -11.22 24.95 8.36
N CYS A 278 -11.78 25.17 9.56
CA CYS A 278 -13.22 25.06 9.79
C CYS A 278 -14.03 26.03 8.90
N LYS A 279 -13.65 27.31 8.86
CA LYS A 279 -14.31 28.33 8.02
C LYS A 279 -14.25 27.98 6.55
N LYS A 280 -13.10 27.47 6.08
CA LYS A 280 -12.91 27.02 4.70
C LYS A 280 -13.84 25.88 4.35
N ILE A 281 -13.84 24.81 5.16
CA ILE A 281 -14.57 23.57 4.88
C ILE A 281 -16.08 23.74 5.08
N PHE A 282 -16.53 24.42 6.14
CA PHE A 282 -17.96 24.62 6.42
C PHE A 282 -18.59 25.76 5.58
N SER A 283 -17.86 26.36 4.65
CA SER A 283 -18.37 27.44 3.80
C SER A 283 -19.30 26.92 2.70
N GLY A 284 -20.58 27.28 2.74
CA GLY A 284 -21.56 26.94 1.71
C GLY A 284 -21.73 25.42 1.54
N ASP A 285 -21.62 24.94 0.31
CA ASP A 285 -21.71 23.54 -0.09
C ASP A 285 -20.35 22.83 -0.25
N LYS A 286 -19.29 23.45 0.27
CA LYS A 286 -17.90 23.00 0.03
C LYS A 286 -17.66 21.55 0.48
N VAL A 287 -18.25 21.12 1.60
CA VAL A 287 -18.11 19.72 2.07
C VAL A 287 -18.58 18.74 0.99
N GLU A 288 -19.77 18.95 0.43
CA GLU A 288 -20.30 18.06 -0.61
C GLU A 288 -19.54 18.18 -1.92
N LYS A 289 -19.06 19.40 -2.25
CA LYS A 289 -18.22 19.62 -3.41
C LYS A 289 -16.86 18.92 -3.27
N ASP A 290 -16.18 19.05 -2.14
CA ASP A 290 -14.91 18.35 -1.89
C ASP A 290 -15.05 16.84 -1.99
N TYR A 291 -16.19 16.31 -1.52
CA TYR A 291 -16.48 14.89 -1.68
C TYR A 291 -16.67 14.49 -3.15
N GLN A 292 -17.40 15.27 -3.93
CA GLN A 292 -17.58 15.00 -5.36
C GLN A 292 -16.26 15.12 -6.13
N ASP A 293 -15.48 16.17 -5.87
CA ASP A 293 -14.15 16.36 -6.46
C ASP A 293 -13.21 15.17 -6.17
N LEU A 294 -13.28 14.62 -4.94
CA LEU A 294 -12.56 13.38 -4.59
C LEU A 294 -12.99 12.20 -5.46
N LEU A 295 -14.31 11.96 -5.60
CA LEU A 295 -14.82 10.86 -6.41
C LEU A 295 -14.42 10.99 -7.89
N ASP A 296 -14.49 12.20 -8.44
CA ASP A 296 -14.18 12.49 -9.83
C ASP A 296 -12.69 12.20 -10.11
N ARG A 297 -11.78 12.64 -9.23
CA ARG A 297 -10.35 12.32 -9.36
C ARG A 297 -10.05 10.82 -9.25
N LYS A 298 -10.68 10.13 -8.31
CA LYS A 298 -10.51 8.67 -8.20
C LYS A 298 -11.00 7.95 -9.47
N GLN A 299 -12.07 8.44 -10.07
CA GLN A 299 -12.57 7.93 -11.34
C GLN A 299 -11.61 8.23 -12.50
N GLU A 300 -11.06 9.44 -12.57
CA GLU A 300 -10.09 9.83 -13.59
C GLU A 300 -8.84 8.95 -13.56
N THR A 301 -8.21 8.82 -12.38
CA THR A 301 -7.04 7.95 -12.18
C THR A 301 -7.35 6.51 -12.59
N SER A 302 -8.54 6.00 -12.23
CA SER A 302 -8.94 4.63 -12.56
C SER A 302 -9.18 4.42 -14.05
N SER A 303 -9.62 5.45 -14.77
CA SER A 303 -9.97 5.36 -16.20
C SER A 303 -8.77 5.32 -17.16
N SER A 304 -7.54 5.55 -16.69
CA SER A 304 -6.33 5.54 -17.55
C SER A 304 -5.99 4.14 -18.07
N ILE A 305 -6.29 3.11 -17.27
CA ILE A 305 -6.11 1.70 -17.58
C ILE A 305 -7.35 0.96 -17.12
N TYR A 306 -8.03 0.26 -18.01
CA TYR A 306 -9.20 -0.54 -17.67
C TYR A 306 -9.11 -1.92 -18.34
N VAL A 307 -9.18 -2.97 -17.54
CA VAL A 307 -9.10 -4.36 -18.01
C VAL A 307 -10.46 -5.04 -17.84
N LYS A 308 -10.78 -5.92 -18.79
CA LYS A 308 -11.94 -6.81 -18.70
C LYS A 308 -11.50 -8.22 -19.05
N THR A 309 -11.39 -9.04 -18.04
CA THR A 309 -11.07 -10.47 -18.13
C THR A 309 -12.30 -11.30 -17.76
N PRO A 310 -12.31 -12.61 -18.00
CA PRO A 310 -13.36 -13.50 -17.51
C PRO A 310 -13.43 -13.62 -15.98
N ASN A 311 -12.45 -13.09 -15.23
CA ASN A 311 -12.43 -13.09 -13.77
C ASN A 311 -12.78 -11.71 -13.22
N GLU A 312 -14.01 -11.55 -12.74
CA GLU A 312 -14.53 -10.26 -12.22
C GLU A 312 -13.72 -9.73 -11.04
N LYS A 313 -13.15 -10.58 -10.19
CA LYS A 313 -12.34 -10.14 -9.05
C LYS A 313 -11.02 -9.54 -9.50
N ILE A 314 -10.34 -10.13 -10.50
CA ILE A 314 -9.16 -9.53 -11.14
C ILE A 314 -9.52 -8.16 -11.72
N ASN A 315 -10.69 -8.04 -12.36
CA ASN A 315 -11.16 -6.77 -12.92
C ASN A 315 -11.34 -5.71 -11.81
N CYS A 316 -12.09 -6.02 -10.74
CA CYS A 316 -12.28 -5.10 -9.61
C CYS A 316 -10.95 -4.64 -8.98
N LEU A 317 -10.06 -5.60 -8.71
CA LEU A 317 -8.76 -5.30 -8.11
C LEU A 317 -7.90 -4.45 -9.05
N THR A 318 -7.68 -4.88 -10.30
CA THR A 318 -6.76 -4.21 -11.24
C THR A 318 -7.27 -2.82 -11.65
N ASN A 319 -8.58 -2.68 -11.89
CA ASN A 319 -9.15 -1.41 -12.35
C ASN A 319 -9.15 -0.35 -11.26
N TYR A 320 -9.31 -0.73 -9.99
CA TYR A 320 -9.58 0.22 -8.91
C TYR A 320 -8.69 0.01 -7.68
N TRP A 321 -8.77 -1.11 -7.01
CA TRP A 321 -8.22 -1.28 -5.67
C TRP A 321 -6.70 -1.40 -5.63
N LEU A 322 -6.08 -2.05 -6.62
CA LEU A 322 -4.61 -2.08 -6.70
C LEU A 322 -4.03 -0.69 -6.95
N LYS A 323 -4.66 0.12 -7.81
CA LYS A 323 -4.21 1.50 -8.03
C LYS A 323 -4.33 2.34 -6.75
N GLN A 324 -5.44 2.20 -6.02
CA GLN A 324 -5.65 2.83 -4.72
C GLN A 324 -4.55 2.41 -3.72
N GLN A 325 -4.28 1.12 -3.63
CA GLN A 325 -3.30 0.55 -2.70
C GLN A 325 -1.87 0.98 -3.04
N VAL A 326 -1.48 0.93 -4.31
CA VAL A 326 -0.15 1.37 -4.78
C VAL A 326 0.04 2.87 -4.55
N GLN A 327 -0.99 3.67 -4.84
CA GLN A 327 -0.93 5.11 -4.61
C GLN A 327 -0.77 5.44 -3.12
N LEU A 328 -1.48 4.74 -2.23
CA LEU A 328 -1.26 4.84 -0.78
C LEU A 328 0.21 4.58 -0.42
N CYS A 329 0.79 3.48 -0.92
CA CYS A 329 2.18 3.12 -0.64
C CYS A 329 3.17 4.17 -1.18
N ALA A 330 2.95 4.71 -2.38
CA ALA A 330 3.80 5.74 -2.98
C ALA A 330 3.71 7.07 -2.22
N GLU A 331 2.52 7.54 -1.88
CA GLU A 331 2.33 8.84 -1.21
C GLU A 331 2.71 8.78 0.27
N VAL A 332 2.22 7.77 0.97
CA VAL A 332 2.34 7.65 2.42
C VAL A 332 3.57 6.82 2.84
N GLY A 333 3.96 5.83 2.05
CA GLY A 333 5.01 4.85 2.36
C GLY A 333 4.48 3.66 3.15
N ARG A 334 5.40 2.90 3.76
CA ARG A 334 5.07 1.76 4.61
C ARG A 334 4.81 2.20 6.06
N ASP A 335 4.34 1.30 6.91
CA ASP A 335 3.98 1.58 8.30
C ASP A 335 5.10 2.24 9.13
N THR A 336 6.34 1.83 8.93
CA THR A 336 7.51 2.31 9.68
C THR A 336 8.26 3.47 9.03
N GLY A 337 7.79 3.97 7.88
CA GLY A 337 8.48 5.03 7.14
C GLY A 337 8.50 4.78 5.64
N LYS A 338 9.42 5.44 4.95
CA LYS A 338 9.67 5.28 3.52
C LYS A 338 10.95 4.48 3.30
N GLY A 339 10.85 3.30 2.70
CA GLY A 339 12.00 2.50 2.29
C GLY A 339 12.50 2.92 0.91
N PHE A 340 13.83 3.00 0.72
CA PHE A 340 14.43 3.42 -0.55
C PHE A 340 13.93 2.55 -1.73
N ARG A 341 14.08 1.23 -1.62
CA ARG A 341 13.59 0.31 -2.65
C ARG A 341 12.06 0.27 -2.76
N ASP A 342 11.34 0.49 -1.65
CA ASP A 342 9.88 0.45 -1.63
C ASP A 342 9.30 1.59 -2.45
N GLN A 343 9.81 2.82 -2.25
CA GLN A 343 9.36 3.99 -3.00
C GLN A 343 9.64 3.86 -4.50
N LEU A 344 10.78 3.27 -4.89
CA LEU A 344 11.09 3.03 -6.30
C LEU A 344 10.15 1.98 -6.92
N GLN A 345 9.88 0.89 -6.24
CA GLN A 345 8.95 -0.14 -6.74
C GLN A 345 7.50 0.39 -6.86
N ASP A 346 7.05 1.19 -5.89
CA ASP A 346 5.75 1.82 -5.93
C ASP A 346 5.68 2.86 -7.07
N ALA A 347 6.72 3.71 -7.23
CA ALA A 347 6.85 4.65 -8.35
C ALA A 347 6.83 3.95 -9.71
N TRP A 348 7.48 2.79 -9.82
CA TRP A 348 7.47 1.99 -11.04
C TRP A 348 6.05 1.56 -11.46
N ALA A 349 5.23 1.14 -10.49
CA ALA A 349 3.84 0.75 -10.79
C ALA A 349 2.95 1.98 -11.06
N VAL A 350 3.11 3.04 -10.27
CA VAL A 350 2.34 4.29 -10.36
C VAL A 350 2.58 5.00 -11.70
N ALA A 351 3.77 4.89 -12.30
CA ALA A 351 4.13 5.57 -13.55
C ALA A 351 3.09 5.36 -14.66
N SER A 352 2.43 4.21 -14.69
CA SER A 352 1.47 3.87 -15.74
C SER A 352 0.10 4.54 -15.61
N PHE A 353 -0.27 5.07 -14.43
CA PHE A 353 -1.58 5.71 -14.20
C PHE A 353 -1.53 7.05 -13.46
N ASN A 354 -0.38 7.39 -12.88
CA ASN A 354 -0.12 8.70 -12.25
C ASN A 354 1.38 9.03 -12.38
N PRO A 355 1.85 9.38 -13.59
CA PRO A 355 3.27 9.61 -13.88
C PRO A 355 3.87 10.80 -13.11
N GLU A 356 3.09 11.81 -12.77
CA GLU A 356 3.56 12.96 -11.99
C GLU A 356 3.97 12.51 -10.57
N LEU A 357 3.15 11.68 -9.93
CA LEU A 357 3.49 11.10 -8.64
C LEU A 357 4.74 10.20 -8.75
N ALA A 358 4.87 9.41 -9.82
CA ALA A 358 6.06 8.59 -10.04
C ALA A 358 7.32 9.45 -10.15
N LYS A 359 7.28 10.54 -10.94
CA LYS A 359 8.38 11.50 -11.07
C LYS A 359 8.78 12.10 -9.73
N GLU A 360 7.80 12.57 -8.96
CA GLU A 360 8.02 13.11 -7.62
C GLU A 360 8.74 12.10 -6.71
N LYS A 361 8.23 10.85 -6.67
CA LYS A 361 8.80 9.83 -5.78
C LYS A 361 10.17 9.34 -6.21
N ILE A 362 10.47 9.28 -7.50
CA ILE A 362 11.81 9.00 -7.99
C ILE A 362 12.77 10.10 -7.53
N LEU A 363 12.43 11.38 -7.77
CA LEU A 363 13.28 12.51 -7.37
C LEU A 363 13.47 12.56 -5.85
N GLU A 364 12.39 12.41 -5.06
CA GLU A 364 12.48 12.32 -3.60
C GLU A 364 13.45 11.22 -3.18
N THR A 365 13.32 10.02 -3.73
CA THR A 365 14.13 8.86 -3.34
C THR A 365 15.61 9.06 -3.67
N LEU A 366 15.92 9.62 -4.83
CA LEU A 366 17.30 9.86 -5.24
C LEU A 366 18.04 10.82 -4.31
N THR A 367 17.36 11.74 -3.61
CA THR A 367 17.99 12.61 -2.60
C THR A 367 18.52 11.85 -1.38
N TYR A 368 18.15 10.58 -1.21
CA TYR A 368 18.63 9.70 -0.14
C TYR A 368 19.73 8.73 -0.60
N MET A 369 20.34 9.02 -1.75
CA MET A 369 21.52 8.35 -2.26
C MET A 369 22.78 9.14 -1.89
N TYR A 370 23.87 8.44 -1.53
CA TYR A 370 25.17 9.05 -1.30
C TYR A 370 25.93 9.26 -2.61
N SER A 371 26.85 10.21 -2.63
CA SER A 371 27.67 10.55 -3.81
C SER A 371 28.57 9.40 -4.27
N ASP A 372 28.80 8.40 -3.44
CA ASP A 372 29.56 7.18 -3.78
C ASP A 372 28.68 6.04 -4.34
N GLY A 373 27.37 6.23 -4.44
CA GLY A 373 26.41 5.26 -4.99
C GLY A 373 25.69 4.37 -3.98
N ARG A 374 26.05 4.45 -2.69
CA ARG A 374 25.27 3.83 -1.62
C ARG A 374 23.93 4.55 -1.47
N CYS A 375 22.97 3.89 -0.85
CA CYS A 375 21.73 4.52 -0.41
C CYS A 375 21.42 4.15 1.03
N VAL A 376 20.57 4.95 1.69
CA VAL A 376 20.01 4.59 2.98
C VAL A 376 19.00 3.45 2.82
N ARG A 377 18.72 2.71 3.90
CA ARG A 377 17.61 1.75 3.92
C ARG A 377 16.26 2.44 3.76
N GLY A 378 16.09 3.60 4.42
CA GLY A 378 14.85 4.35 4.37
C GLY A 378 14.94 5.68 5.12
N TRP A 379 13.83 6.41 5.15
CA TRP A 379 13.70 7.67 5.88
C TRP A 379 12.32 7.78 6.54
N LEU A 380 12.15 8.76 7.43
CA LEU A 380 10.99 8.96 8.29
C LEU A 380 10.76 7.82 9.32
N PRO A 381 11.75 7.59 10.23
CA PRO A 381 13.03 8.29 10.45
C PRO A 381 14.14 7.83 9.50
N LEU A 382 15.22 8.64 9.38
CA LEU A 382 16.37 8.29 8.55
C LEU A 382 17.12 7.07 9.10
N ASP A 383 17.25 6.04 8.27
CA ASP A 383 17.90 4.76 8.57
C ASP A 383 19.11 4.56 7.68
N HIS A 384 20.30 4.71 8.26
CA HIS A 384 21.59 4.66 7.57
C HIS A 384 22.13 3.24 7.27
N HIS A 385 21.39 2.17 7.60
CA HIS A 385 21.79 0.83 7.18
C HIS A 385 21.91 0.76 5.66
N ILE A 386 22.93 0.06 5.19
CA ILE A 386 23.21 -0.08 3.76
C ILE A 386 22.74 -1.45 3.28
N TYR A 387 21.59 -1.46 2.64
CA TYR A 387 21.10 -2.66 1.97
C TYR A 387 21.65 -2.71 0.55
N SER A 388 22.14 -3.87 0.16
CA SER A 388 22.90 -4.04 -1.08
C SER A 388 22.03 -3.85 -2.34
N ASP A 389 20.74 -4.12 -2.25
CA ASP A 389 19.80 -4.09 -3.38
C ASP A 389 19.24 -2.70 -3.70
N GLY A 390 19.24 -1.76 -2.75
CA GLY A 390 18.61 -0.44 -2.94
C GLY A 390 18.96 0.23 -4.26
N PRO A 391 20.25 0.39 -4.61
CA PRO A 391 20.65 1.07 -5.85
C PRO A 391 20.21 0.33 -7.14
N THR A 392 19.98 -0.99 -7.09
CA THR A 392 19.58 -1.77 -8.29
C THR A 392 18.16 -1.46 -8.76
N TRP A 393 17.33 -0.85 -7.91
CA TRP A 393 15.97 -0.45 -8.25
C TRP A 393 15.88 0.88 -9.00
N VAL A 394 16.93 1.72 -8.94
CA VAL A 394 16.93 3.07 -9.56
C VAL A 394 16.70 2.97 -11.07
N THR A 395 17.57 2.23 -11.76
CA THR A 395 17.57 2.18 -13.22
C THR A 395 16.28 1.62 -13.83
N PRO A 396 15.74 0.45 -13.36
CA PRO A 396 14.50 -0.08 -13.92
C PRO A 396 13.31 0.85 -13.73
N THR A 397 13.26 1.55 -12.57
CA THR A 397 12.17 2.48 -12.28
C THR A 397 12.22 3.71 -13.17
N VAL A 398 13.41 4.32 -13.34
CA VAL A 398 13.58 5.47 -14.24
C VAL A 398 13.29 5.08 -15.69
N ASN A 399 13.79 3.92 -16.13
CA ASN A 399 13.53 3.42 -17.48
C ASN A 399 12.04 3.20 -17.74
N ALA A 400 11.33 2.61 -16.78
CA ALA A 400 9.89 2.41 -16.87
C ALA A 400 9.13 3.75 -16.93
N TYR A 401 9.51 4.74 -16.12
CA TYR A 401 8.93 6.08 -16.19
C TYR A 401 9.09 6.72 -17.57
N ILE A 402 10.30 6.67 -18.13
CA ILE A 402 10.56 7.24 -19.47
C ILE A 402 9.77 6.48 -20.56
N LYS A 403 9.71 5.15 -20.49
CA LYS A 403 8.93 4.35 -21.43
C LYS A 403 7.42 4.63 -21.34
N GLU A 404 6.91 4.96 -20.15
CA GLU A 404 5.50 5.35 -19.98
C GLU A 404 5.22 6.76 -20.49
N THR A 405 6.07 7.71 -20.23
CA THR A 405 5.82 9.14 -20.47
C THR A 405 6.41 9.67 -21.76
N GLY A 406 7.54 9.13 -22.21
CA GLY A 406 8.37 9.73 -23.26
C GLY A 406 9.23 10.90 -22.78
N ASP A 407 9.27 11.19 -21.46
CA ASP A 407 10.04 12.30 -20.87
C ASP A 407 11.53 11.94 -20.79
N VAL A 408 12.23 12.03 -21.93
CA VAL A 408 13.68 11.75 -22.01
C VAL A 408 14.47 12.82 -21.27
N ASP A 409 14.00 14.07 -21.22
CA ASP A 409 14.67 15.17 -20.54
C ASP A 409 14.79 14.94 -19.03
N PHE A 410 13.98 14.06 -18.47
CA PHE A 410 14.08 13.63 -17.07
C PHE A 410 15.47 13.12 -16.70
N LEU A 411 16.19 12.50 -17.62
CA LEU A 411 17.57 12.06 -17.40
C LEU A 411 18.55 13.20 -17.05
N ASN A 412 18.25 14.42 -17.50
CA ASN A 412 19.05 15.62 -17.26
C ASN A 412 18.66 16.38 -16.00
N HIS A 413 17.58 15.94 -15.28
CA HIS A 413 17.11 16.64 -14.10
C HIS A 413 18.14 16.57 -12.97
N PRO A 414 18.56 17.72 -12.38
CA PRO A 414 19.56 17.75 -11.31
C PRO A 414 18.93 17.26 -9.98
N VAL A 415 19.64 16.42 -9.25
CA VAL A 415 19.25 15.91 -7.93
C VAL A 415 20.46 15.97 -7.00
N LYS A 416 20.23 16.43 -5.76
CA LYS A 416 21.27 16.46 -4.72
C LYS A 416 21.50 15.07 -4.14
N TYR A 417 22.74 14.77 -3.80
CA TYR A 417 23.07 13.63 -2.98
C TYR A 417 22.79 13.92 -1.49
N LEU A 418 22.64 12.87 -0.71
CA LEU A 418 22.37 12.96 0.74
C LEU A 418 23.53 13.60 1.52
N ASP A 419 24.76 13.31 1.12
CA ASP A 419 25.99 13.81 1.74
C ASP A 419 26.42 15.14 1.12
N GLU A 420 26.94 15.14 -0.08
CA GLU A 420 27.42 16.34 -0.76
C GLU A 420 27.32 16.26 -2.28
N GLY A 421 27.16 17.40 -2.90
CA GLY A 421 27.13 17.51 -4.36
C GLY A 421 25.75 17.28 -4.96
N GLU A 422 25.72 17.36 -6.28
CA GLU A 422 24.53 17.23 -7.12
C GLU A 422 24.94 16.60 -8.44
N ASP A 423 24.09 15.74 -8.99
CA ASP A 423 24.26 15.18 -10.32
C ASP A 423 22.89 15.03 -11.00
N THR A 424 22.88 14.72 -12.27
CA THR A 424 21.65 14.43 -12.99
C THR A 424 21.07 13.08 -12.57
N VAL A 425 19.79 12.81 -12.90
CA VAL A 425 19.19 11.47 -12.73
C VAL A 425 20.06 10.42 -13.43
N TRP A 426 20.58 10.72 -14.62
CA TRP A 426 21.51 9.82 -15.32
C TRP A 426 22.80 9.61 -14.54
N GLY A 427 23.36 10.66 -13.96
CA GLY A 427 24.56 10.57 -13.10
C GLY A 427 24.31 9.66 -11.90
N HIS A 428 23.16 9.79 -11.23
CA HIS A 428 22.76 8.89 -10.12
C HIS A 428 22.67 7.43 -10.57
N ILE A 429 22.10 7.16 -11.76
CA ILE A 429 22.07 5.81 -12.33
C ILE A 429 23.47 5.25 -12.51
N LEU A 430 24.39 6.00 -13.15
CA LEU A 430 25.74 5.54 -13.40
C LEU A 430 26.51 5.29 -12.09
N THR A 431 26.37 6.20 -11.14
CA THR A 431 26.98 6.09 -9.81
C THR A 431 26.48 4.84 -9.08
N ALA A 432 25.16 4.59 -9.08
CA ALA A 432 24.57 3.39 -8.49
C ALA A 432 25.08 2.10 -9.16
N MET A 433 25.06 2.05 -10.49
CA MET A 433 25.46 0.84 -11.24
C MET A 433 26.96 0.53 -11.05
N ARG A 434 27.82 1.53 -11.08
CA ARG A 434 29.26 1.38 -10.85
C ARG A 434 29.54 0.93 -9.43
N PHE A 435 28.94 1.58 -8.43
CA PHE A 435 29.07 1.21 -7.02
C PHE A 435 28.75 -0.28 -6.81
N VAL A 436 27.54 -0.72 -7.15
CA VAL A 436 27.12 -2.12 -6.89
C VAL A 436 27.97 -3.12 -7.69
N SER A 437 28.39 -2.77 -8.91
CA SER A 437 29.23 -3.64 -9.75
C SER A 437 30.65 -3.81 -9.22
N ASP A 438 31.15 -2.80 -8.50
CA ASP A 438 32.53 -2.80 -7.95
C ASP A 438 32.55 -3.30 -6.49
N ASP A 439 31.39 -3.31 -5.80
CA ASP A 439 31.22 -3.80 -4.42
C ASP A 439 30.99 -5.33 -4.37
N VAL A 440 32.00 -6.08 -4.78
CA VAL A 440 31.94 -7.54 -4.90
C VAL A 440 32.96 -8.24 -4.00
N GLY A 441 32.59 -9.45 -3.54
CA GLY A 441 33.42 -10.27 -2.70
C GLY A 441 34.34 -11.22 -3.46
N GLU A 442 34.86 -12.23 -2.75
CA GLU A 442 35.82 -13.21 -3.25
C GLU A 442 35.29 -14.03 -4.44
N HIS A 443 33.98 -14.31 -4.47
CA HIS A 443 33.34 -15.07 -5.54
C HIS A 443 32.89 -14.18 -6.72
N GLY A 444 33.12 -12.87 -6.64
CA GLY A 444 32.71 -11.90 -7.65
C GLY A 444 31.22 -11.60 -7.63
N LEU A 445 30.51 -11.92 -6.55
CA LEU A 445 29.13 -11.59 -6.29
C LEU A 445 29.03 -10.35 -5.41
N VAL A 446 27.90 -9.63 -5.47
CA VAL A 446 27.70 -8.41 -4.71
C VAL A 446 27.69 -8.68 -3.20
N HIS A 447 28.38 -7.86 -2.40
CA HIS A 447 28.36 -7.99 -0.95
C HIS A 447 26.95 -7.85 -0.37
N SER A 448 26.59 -8.69 0.61
CA SER A 448 25.28 -8.65 1.27
C SER A 448 25.07 -7.39 2.13
N ARG A 449 26.15 -6.79 2.66
CA ARG A 449 26.08 -5.65 3.56
C ARG A 449 25.16 -5.91 4.77
N ASP A 450 24.28 -4.97 5.12
CA ASP A 450 23.29 -5.12 6.22
C ASP A 450 22.07 -5.97 5.82
N GLY A 451 21.94 -6.33 4.55
CA GLY A 451 20.90 -7.16 3.99
C GLY A 451 20.61 -6.86 2.52
N ASP A 452 19.64 -7.56 1.98
CA ASP A 452 19.10 -7.36 0.63
C ASP A 452 17.56 -7.27 0.68
N TRP A 453 16.85 -7.55 -0.41
CA TRP A 453 15.39 -7.59 -0.44
C TRP A 453 14.79 -8.48 0.65
N ASN A 454 15.47 -9.57 0.98
CA ASN A 454 15.13 -10.40 2.11
C ASN A 454 15.79 -9.82 3.38
N ASP A 455 15.13 -8.83 3.99
CA ASP A 455 15.57 -8.09 5.19
C ASP A 455 16.10 -8.98 6.31
N SER A 456 15.69 -10.23 6.32
CA SER A 456 15.94 -11.15 7.44
C SER A 456 17.22 -11.97 7.27
N LEU A 457 17.86 -11.90 6.10
CA LEU A 457 19.22 -12.45 5.88
C LEU A 457 20.32 -11.49 6.40
N ASN A 458 20.01 -10.71 7.41
CA ASN A 458 20.78 -9.58 7.91
C ASN A 458 22.10 -9.92 8.64
N MET A 459 22.45 -11.19 8.76
CA MET A 459 23.71 -11.62 9.37
C MET A 459 24.64 -12.37 8.41
N THR A 460 24.27 -12.49 7.15
CA THR A 460 25.09 -13.16 6.14
C THR A 460 26.36 -12.38 5.83
N GLY A 461 26.33 -11.04 5.91
CA GLY A 461 27.42 -10.14 5.52
C GLY A 461 27.98 -9.23 6.62
N LEU A 462 27.73 -9.51 7.92
CA LEU A 462 28.14 -8.62 9.03
C LEU A 462 29.66 -8.41 9.15
N LYS A 463 30.47 -9.34 8.63
CA LYS A 463 31.95 -9.22 8.61
C LYS A 463 32.49 -8.62 7.31
N GLY A 464 31.57 -8.21 6.42
CA GLY A 464 31.91 -7.59 5.14
C GLY A 464 32.45 -8.55 4.09
N LYS A 465 32.20 -9.85 4.21
CA LYS A 465 32.61 -10.89 3.25
C LYS A 465 31.46 -11.59 2.57
N GLY A 466 30.29 -11.61 3.23
CA GLY A 466 29.12 -12.28 2.71
C GLY A 466 28.60 -11.64 1.42
N GLU A 467 28.14 -12.47 0.50
CA GLU A 467 27.73 -12.10 -0.86
C GLU A 467 26.29 -12.53 -1.11
N SER A 468 25.47 -11.63 -1.69
CA SER A 468 24.08 -11.88 -2.07
C SER A 468 23.99 -12.33 -3.53
N VAL A 469 23.54 -13.54 -3.74
CA VAL A 469 23.27 -14.06 -5.10
C VAL A 469 22.07 -13.32 -5.69
N TRP A 470 21.04 -13.05 -4.88
CA TRP A 470 19.87 -12.34 -5.36
C TRP A 470 20.16 -10.90 -5.79
N THR A 471 20.93 -10.12 -4.99
CA THR A 471 21.33 -8.76 -5.39
C THR A 471 22.17 -8.76 -6.67
N SER A 472 23.06 -9.74 -6.82
CA SER A 472 23.85 -9.94 -8.04
C SER A 472 22.97 -10.17 -9.27
N ILE A 473 21.89 -10.94 -9.12
CA ILE A 473 20.89 -11.16 -10.18
C ILE A 473 20.13 -9.87 -10.49
N SER A 474 19.68 -9.16 -9.47
CA SER A 474 18.98 -7.87 -9.61
C SER A 474 19.84 -6.83 -10.32
N LEU A 475 21.16 -6.79 -10.02
CA LEU A 475 22.12 -5.93 -10.71
C LEU A 475 22.18 -6.23 -12.21
N CYS A 476 22.16 -7.51 -12.63
CA CYS A 476 22.15 -7.86 -14.04
C CYS A 476 20.93 -7.28 -14.78
N TYR A 477 19.76 -7.26 -14.12
CA TYR A 477 18.57 -6.61 -14.66
C TYR A 477 18.73 -5.09 -14.77
N ALA A 478 19.28 -4.45 -13.74
CA ALA A 478 19.50 -3.00 -13.74
C ALA A 478 20.53 -2.56 -14.78
N LEU A 479 21.64 -3.29 -14.93
CA LEU A 479 22.67 -3.02 -15.93
C LEU A 479 22.15 -3.14 -17.37
N LYS A 480 21.29 -4.12 -17.65
CA LYS A 480 20.60 -4.24 -18.96
C LYS A 480 19.79 -2.99 -19.27
N ASN A 481 19.02 -2.48 -18.29
CA ASN A 481 18.23 -1.26 -18.44
C ASN A 481 19.13 -0.02 -18.65
N ALA A 482 20.25 0.07 -17.92
CA ALA A 482 21.19 1.18 -18.10
C ALA A 482 21.83 1.17 -19.50
N ALA A 483 22.23 0.00 -19.99
CA ALA A 483 22.75 -0.16 -21.36
C ALA A 483 21.71 0.24 -22.41
N GLU A 484 20.45 -0.13 -22.22
CA GLU A 484 19.34 0.25 -23.11
C GLU A 484 19.13 1.77 -23.16
N ILE A 485 19.15 2.46 -22.01
CA ILE A 485 19.06 3.93 -21.93
C ILE A 485 20.25 4.56 -22.68
N ALA A 486 21.47 4.12 -22.38
CA ALA A 486 22.69 4.66 -22.99
C ALA A 486 22.65 4.55 -24.53
N GLU A 487 22.28 3.38 -25.06
CA GLU A 487 22.24 3.13 -26.50
C GLU A 487 21.08 3.88 -27.18
N LYS A 488 19.85 3.66 -26.70
CA LYS A 488 18.65 4.07 -27.43
C LYS A 488 18.26 5.52 -27.23
N LEU A 489 18.56 6.12 -26.07
CA LEU A 489 18.17 7.49 -25.76
C LEU A 489 19.33 8.49 -25.87
N LEU A 490 20.52 8.07 -25.45
CA LEU A 490 21.68 8.98 -25.37
C LEU A 490 22.68 8.76 -26.52
N GLY A 491 22.60 7.64 -27.24
CA GLY A 491 23.56 7.28 -28.29
C GLY A 491 24.99 7.05 -27.75
N ASP A 492 25.12 6.81 -26.44
CA ASP A 492 26.38 6.61 -25.75
C ASP A 492 26.77 5.12 -25.79
N ASN A 493 27.47 4.74 -26.85
CA ASN A 493 27.92 3.37 -27.05
C ASN A 493 29.00 2.94 -26.06
N ASP A 494 29.82 3.87 -25.55
CA ASP A 494 30.88 3.54 -24.59
C ASP A 494 30.30 3.14 -23.25
N VAL A 495 29.32 3.89 -22.75
CA VAL A 495 28.57 3.54 -21.53
C VAL A 495 27.73 2.27 -21.73
N ARG A 496 27.08 2.10 -22.90
CA ARG A 496 26.38 0.84 -23.21
C ARG A 496 27.32 -0.36 -23.06
N ASP A 497 28.48 -0.30 -23.69
CA ASP A 497 29.45 -1.40 -23.68
C ASP A 497 30.05 -1.62 -22.27
N GLU A 498 30.27 -0.57 -21.47
CA GLU A 498 30.66 -0.67 -20.07
C GLU A 498 29.55 -1.46 -19.29
N MET A 499 28.28 -1.06 -19.38
CA MET A 499 27.20 -1.68 -18.62
C MET A 499 26.99 -3.16 -19.03
N LEU A 500 27.07 -3.46 -20.32
CA LEU A 500 26.99 -4.84 -20.82
C LEU A 500 28.16 -5.69 -20.36
N ALA A 501 29.38 -5.16 -20.37
CA ALA A 501 30.56 -5.88 -19.89
C ALA A 501 30.47 -6.19 -18.39
N ARG A 502 30.00 -5.23 -17.58
CA ARG A 502 29.73 -5.44 -16.15
C ARG A 502 28.65 -6.51 -15.93
N ARG A 503 27.58 -6.46 -16.73
CA ARG A 503 26.51 -7.47 -16.69
C ARG A 503 27.00 -8.87 -16.99
N GLU A 504 27.77 -9.06 -18.09
CA GLU A 504 28.28 -10.37 -18.48
C GLU A 504 29.28 -10.93 -17.45
N LYS A 505 30.13 -10.08 -16.86
CA LYS A 505 31.03 -10.47 -15.77
C LYS A 505 30.22 -10.98 -14.56
N MET A 506 29.17 -10.23 -14.14
CA MET A 506 28.31 -10.62 -13.01
C MET A 506 27.53 -11.89 -13.32
N LYS A 507 26.91 -12.01 -14.50
CA LYS A 507 26.20 -13.22 -14.95
C LYS A 507 27.11 -14.44 -14.94
N ALA A 508 28.36 -14.31 -15.36
CA ALA A 508 29.32 -15.40 -15.31
C ALA A 508 29.63 -15.82 -13.87
N ALA A 509 29.83 -14.86 -12.94
CA ALA A 509 30.06 -15.13 -11.53
C ALA A 509 28.85 -15.85 -10.88
N ILE A 510 27.62 -15.36 -11.11
CA ILE A 510 26.40 -15.97 -10.62
C ILE A 510 26.27 -17.42 -11.10
N ASN A 511 26.51 -17.66 -12.39
CA ASN A 511 26.40 -18.98 -12.99
C ASN A 511 27.50 -19.96 -12.54
N ALA A 512 28.66 -19.45 -12.12
CA ALA A 512 29.79 -20.28 -11.64
C ALA A 512 29.68 -20.55 -10.14
N GLN A 513 29.29 -19.59 -9.33
CA GLN A 513 29.34 -19.64 -7.86
C GLN A 513 27.98 -19.76 -7.18
N GLY A 514 26.94 -19.16 -7.80
CA GLY A 514 25.58 -19.15 -7.26
C GLY A 514 24.72 -20.34 -7.68
N TRP A 515 25.12 -21.15 -8.66
CA TRP A 515 24.36 -22.29 -9.16
C TRP A 515 24.64 -23.56 -8.35
N ASP A 516 23.61 -24.19 -7.81
CA ASP A 516 23.70 -25.38 -6.95
C ASP A 516 23.21 -26.69 -7.63
N GLY A 517 23.22 -26.72 -8.98
CA GLY A 517 22.85 -27.89 -9.77
C GLY A 517 21.41 -27.89 -10.26
N GLU A 518 20.45 -27.56 -9.41
CA GLU A 518 19.01 -27.53 -9.69
C GLU A 518 18.42 -26.12 -9.60
N TRP A 519 19.02 -25.23 -8.76
CA TRP A 519 18.58 -23.86 -8.51
C TRP A 519 19.73 -22.95 -8.07
N TYR A 520 19.47 -21.64 -7.96
CA TYR A 520 20.42 -20.67 -7.45
C TYR A 520 20.34 -20.53 -5.93
N LEU A 521 21.49 -20.35 -5.30
CA LEU A 521 21.61 -19.99 -3.89
C LEU A 521 20.93 -18.66 -3.58
N ALA A 522 20.64 -18.36 -2.32
CA ALA A 522 20.26 -17.03 -1.86
C ALA A 522 21.51 -16.16 -1.60
N ALA A 523 22.51 -16.72 -0.91
CA ALA A 523 23.73 -16.02 -0.54
C ALA A 523 24.88 -17.00 -0.28
N ILE A 524 26.12 -16.44 -0.20
CA ILE A 524 27.27 -17.08 0.42
C ILE A 524 27.62 -16.21 1.63
N ASN A 525 27.62 -16.78 2.84
CA ASN A 525 27.79 -15.99 4.06
C ASN A 525 29.26 -15.64 4.38
N ASP A 526 29.49 -14.84 5.43
CA ASP A 526 30.82 -14.41 5.91
C ASP A 526 31.79 -15.56 6.22
N TYR A 527 31.33 -16.79 6.30
CA TYR A 527 32.12 -17.98 6.61
C TYR A 527 32.29 -18.90 5.41
N ASN A 528 31.96 -18.38 4.21
CA ASN A 528 32.00 -19.14 2.96
C ASN A 528 31.07 -20.36 2.95
N GLU A 529 29.96 -20.27 3.69
CA GLU A 529 28.90 -21.29 3.69
C GLU A 529 27.81 -20.88 2.72
N LYS A 530 27.29 -21.82 1.96
CA LYS A 530 26.19 -21.62 1.04
C LYS A 530 24.85 -21.46 1.80
N VAL A 531 24.03 -20.50 1.43
CA VAL A 531 22.66 -20.32 1.93
C VAL A 531 21.72 -20.59 0.79
N GLY A 532 20.81 -21.55 0.96
CA GLY A 532 19.88 -21.96 -0.09
C GLY A 532 20.40 -23.12 -0.94
N SER A 533 21.28 -23.97 -0.39
CA SER A 533 21.83 -25.16 -1.05
C SER A 533 20.95 -26.40 -0.81
N HIS A 534 20.89 -27.28 -1.81
CA HIS A 534 20.24 -28.58 -1.68
C HIS A 534 20.89 -29.49 -0.61
N GLU A 535 22.10 -29.16 -0.18
CA GLU A 535 22.84 -29.88 0.89
C GLU A 535 22.34 -29.49 2.29
N GLU A 536 21.60 -28.36 2.42
CA GLU A 536 21.10 -27.86 3.69
C GLU A 536 19.79 -28.55 4.10
N ALA A 537 19.65 -28.89 5.39
CA ALA A 537 18.45 -29.50 5.92
C ALA A 537 17.28 -28.53 6.11
N GLU A 538 17.58 -27.24 6.29
CA GLU A 538 16.63 -26.14 6.45
C GLU A 538 17.03 -25.01 5.49
N GLY A 539 16.06 -24.34 4.88
CA GLY A 539 16.33 -23.23 3.95
C GLY A 539 17.07 -23.68 2.68
N SER A 540 16.76 -24.86 2.15
CA SER A 540 17.46 -25.43 0.98
C SER A 540 17.21 -24.66 -0.31
N ILE A 541 16.02 -24.08 -0.47
CA ILE A 541 15.63 -23.32 -1.67
C ILE A 541 14.92 -22.02 -1.29
N TYR A 542 15.22 -20.94 -2.01
CA TYR A 542 14.60 -19.63 -1.86
C TYR A 542 13.94 -19.18 -3.17
N LEU A 543 12.76 -18.59 -3.07
CA LEU A 543 11.92 -18.20 -4.21
C LEU A 543 12.59 -17.16 -5.11
N ASN A 544 13.09 -16.08 -4.51
CA ASN A 544 13.47 -14.87 -5.23
C ASN A 544 14.65 -15.09 -6.20
N SER A 545 15.66 -15.85 -5.79
CA SER A 545 16.80 -16.14 -6.67
C SER A 545 16.36 -16.88 -7.94
N GLN A 546 15.35 -17.76 -7.82
CA GLN A 546 14.86 -18.53 -8.96
C GLN A 546 14.04 -17.67 -9.92
N THR A 547 13.08 -16.92 -9.39
CA THR A 547 12.19 -16.08 -10.20
C THR A 547 12.94 -14.93 -10.86
N TRP A 548 13.81 -14.25 -10.10
CA TRP A 548 14.60 -13.13 -10.62
C TRP A 548 15.69 -13.56 -11.60
N SER A 549 16.23 -14.78 -11.50
CA SER A 549 17.19 -15.28 -12.48
C SER A 549 16.57 -15.37 -13.88
N ILE A 550 15.25 -15.63 -13.97
CA ILE A 550 14.47 -15.62 -15.20
C ILE A 550 14.22 -14.18 -15.66
N LEU A 551 13.77 -13.30 -14.75
CA LEU A 551 13.50 -11.89 -15.06
C LEU A 551 14.75 -11.16 -15.58
N ALA A 552 15.90 -11.44 -14.99
CA ALA A 552 17.18 -10.82 -15.34
C ALA A 552 17.92 -11.51 -16.52
N GLU A 553 17.35 -12.59 -17.07
CA GLU A 553 17.97 -13.40 -18.13
C GLU A 553 19.35 -13.95 -17.71
N VAL A 554 19.50 -14.26 -16.43
CA VAL A 554 20.68 -14.95 -15.90
C VAL A 554 20.54 -16.46 -16.11
N ALA A 555 19.36 -17.00 -15.81
CA ALA A 555 18.97 -18.36 -16.14
C ALA A 555 18.36 -18.39 -17.55
N GLU A 556 18.95 -19.21 -18.43
CA GLU A 556 18.49 -19.40 -19.79
C GLU A 556 18.30 -20.89 -20.09
N GLY A 557 17.37 -21.21 -21.01
CA GLY A 557 17.11 -22.58 -21.47
C GLY A 557 16.87 -23.56 -20.32
N GLU A 558 17.64 -24.63 -20.25
CA GLU A 558 17.47 -25.71 -19.26
C GLU A 558 17.58 -25.21 -17.81
N ARG A 559 18.41 -24.18 -17.53
CA ARG A 559 18.49 -23.61 -16.17
C ARG A 559 17.22 -22.90 -15.75
N ALA A 560 16.62 -22.13 -16.64
CA ALA A 560 15.34 -21.47 -16.37
C ALA A 560 14.24 -22.48 -16.08
N GLU A 561 14.18 -23.56 -16.89
CA GLU A 561 13.23 -24.67 -16.68
C GLU A 561 13.46 -25.37 -15.32
N LYS A 562 14.71 -25.64 -14.95
CA LYS A 562 15.05 -26.21 -13.65
C LYS A 562 14.64 -25.31 -12.48
N CYS A 563 14.94 -24.01 -12.57
CA CYS A 563 14.57 -23.05 -11.53
C CYS A 563 13.06 -23.07 -11.28
N ILE A 564 12.26 -22.88 -12.35
CA ILE A 564 10.80 -22.80 -12.18
C ILE A 564 10.16 -24.15 -11.79
N ALA A 565 10.71 -25.27 -12.28
CA ALA A 565 10.26 -26.60 -11.87
C ALA A 565 10.57 -26.88 -10.39
N SER A 566 11.72 -26.40 -9.88
CA SER A 566 12.06 -26.51 -8.46
C SER A 566 11.16 -25.64 -7.59
N VAL A 567 10.80 -24.44 -8.05
CA VAL A 567 9.80 -23.60 -7.38
C VAL A 567 8.45 -24.31 -7.31
N ASP A 568 7.95 -24.85 -8.43
CA ASP A 568 6.68 -25.57 -8.47
C ASP A 568 6.68 -26.82 -7.57
N LYS A 569 7.82 -27.51 -7.45
CA LYS A 569 7.95 -28.74 -6.69
C LYS A 569 8.07 -28.52 -5.18
N TYR A 570 8.85 -27.53 -4.77
CA TYR A 570 9.24 -27.38 -3.36
C TYR A 570 8.58 -26.17 -2.67
N LEU A 571 8.20 -25.15 -3.42
CA LEU A 571 7.68 -23.91 -2.84
C LEU A 571 6.18 -23.68 -3.08
N ASP A 572 5.50 -24.52 -3.85
CA ASP A 572 4.06 -24.36 -4.06
C ASP A 572 3.26 -24.70 -2.81
N SER A 573 2.21 -23.91 -2.53
CA SER A 573 1.28 -24.15 -1.44
C SER A 573 -0.14 -23.71 -1.82
N ASP A 574 -1.13 -24.02 -0.97
CA ASP A 574 -2.53 -23.62 -1.17
C ASP A 574 -2.74 -22.11 -1.13
N TYR A 575 -1.80 -21.36 -0.54
CA TYR A 575 -1.90 -19.91 -0.32
C TYR A 575 -0.91 -19.09 -1.18
N GLY A 576 -0.21 -19.75 -2.10
CA GLY A 576 0.81 -19.18 -2.96
C GLY A 576 2.21 -19.75 -2.72
N PRO A 577 3.22 -19.32 -3.49
CA PRO A 577 4.58 -19.84 -3.37
C PRO A 577 5.24 -19.37 -2.09
N LEU A 578 5.91 -20.29 -1.39
CA LEU A 578 6.68 -20.04 -0.18
C LEU A 578 7.96 -19.26 -0.48
N THR A 579 8.39 -18.41 0.45
CA THR A 579 9.67 -17.69 0.36
C THR A 579 10.86 -18.62 0.35
N LEU A 580 10.79 -19.70 1.15
CA LEU A 580 11.83 -20.72 1.28
C LEU A 580 11.23 -22.05 1.78
N PHE A 581 12.00 -23.13 1.63
CA PHE A 581 11.67 -24.45 2.16
C PHE A 581 12.95 -25.30 2.30
N PRO A 582 13.04 -26.23 3.29
CA PRO A 582 12.21 -26.30 4.51
C PRO A 582 12.41 -25.10 5.44
N THR A 583 11.44 -24.85 6.34
CA THR A 583 11.51 -23.77 7.31
C THR A 583 12.63 -23.93 8.32
N TYR A 584 13.20 -22.83 8.80
CA TYR A 584 14.16 -22.85 9.91
C TYR A 584 13.43 -23.06 11.24
N THR A 585 13.99 -23.92 12.07
CA THR A 585 13.46 -24.24 13.41
C THR A 585 14.37 -23.77 14.54
N LYS A 586 15.60 -23.35 14.23
CA LYS A 586 16.60 -22.90 15.20
C LYS A 586 17.31 -21.64 14.72
N PHE A 587 17.59 -20.73 15.66
CA PHE A 587 18.33 -19.53 15.35
C PHE A 587 19.77 -19.85 14.87
N ASN A 588 20.15 -19.26 13.75
CA ASN A 588 21.47 -19.31 13.17
C ASN A 588 22.04 -17.88 12.97
N ASN A 589 23.02 -17.53 13.78
CA ASN A 589 23.67 -16.20 13.75
C ASN A 589 24.58 -15.95 12.53
N ARG A 590 24.69 -16.94 11.62
CA ARG A 590 25.41 -16.80 10.34
C ARG A 590 24.47 -16.52 9.18
N ILE A 591 23.16 -16.57 9.43
CA ILE A 591 22.10 -16.28 8.45
C ILE A 591 21.35 -15.01 8.86
N GLY A 592 20.78 -14.98 10.07
CA GLY A 592 20.11 -13.79 10.57
C GLY A 592 18.77 -14.06 11.25
N ARG A 593 18.04 -12.95 11.50
CA ARG A 593 16.76 -13.00 12.22
C ARG A 593 15.70 -13.87 11.53
N LEU A 594 15.83 -14.15 10.24
CA LEU A 594 15.00 -15.11 9.51
C LEU A 594 14.84 -16.41 10.28
N THR A 595 15.95 -16.93 10.81
CA THR A 595 16.01 -18.22 11.50
C THR A 595 15.46 -18.16 12.94
N SER A 596 15.12 -16.98 13.46
CA SER A 596 14.47 -16.78 14.76
C SER A 596 12.95 -16.67 14.65
N PHE A 597 12.42 -16.49 13.44
CA PHE A 597 10.98 -16.46 13.24
C PHE A 597 10.38 -17.85 13.41
N ILE A 598 9.21 -17.92 14.01
CA ILE A 598 8.44 -19.15 14.06
C ILE A 598 8.18 -19.65 12.63
N PRO A 599 8.28 -20.96 12.34
CA PRO A 599 7.95 -21.51 11.03
C PRO A 599 6.62 -21.00 10.48
N GLY A 600 6.63 -20.59 9.22
CA GLY A 600 5.46 -20.08 8.53
C GLY A 600 5.04 -18.64 8.88
N ILE A 601 5.96 -17.80 9.41
CA ILE A 601 5.72 -16.36 9.58
C ILE A 601 6.87 -15.54 9.00
N TRP A 602 6.59 -14.33 8.55
CA TRP A 602 7.52 -13.43 7.85
C TRP A 602 8.18 -14.17 6.68
N GLU A 603 9.48 -14.09 6.52
CA GLU A 603 10.18 -14.76 5.43
C GLU A 603 10.49 -16.23 5.70
N ASN A 604 10.17 -16.79 6.89
CA ASN A 604 10.46 -18.16 7.23
C ASN A 604 9.39 -19.14 6.72
N GLY A 605 9.37 -19.39 5.42
CA GLY A 605 8.48 -20.36 4.77
C GLY A 605 7.02 -19.91 4.68
N THR A 606 6.80 -18.63 4.39
CA THR A 606 5.46 -18.09 4.15
C THR A 606 5.16 -17.97 2.67
N PRO A 607 3.89 -18.01 2.27
CA PRO A 607 3.42 -17.41 1.04
C PRO A 607 3.55 -15.88 1.14
N TYR A 608 4.75 -15.37 0.85
CA TYR A 608 5.02 -13.93 0.83
C TYR A 608 4.52 -13.38 -0.51
N CYS A 609 3.35 -12.75 -0.50
CA CYS A 609 2.62 -12.43 -1.73
C CYS A 609 3.41 -11.53 -2.69
N HIS A 610 4.28 -10.65 -2.18
CA HIS A 610 5.18 -9.85 -3.00
C HIS A 610 6.14 -10.74 -3.82
N GLY A 611 6.81 -11.71 -3.19
CA GLY A 611 7.62 -12.72 -3.89
C GLY A 611 6.78 -13.60 -4.82
N GLY A 612 5.53 -13.89 -4.44
CA GLY A 612 4.58 -14.61 -5.28
C GLY A 612 4.29 -13.90 -6.61
N THR A 613 4.27 -12.57 -6.61
CA THR A 613 4.11 -11.80 -7.88
C THR A 613 5.32 -11.91 -8.80
N PHE A 614 6.54 -12.09 -8.26
CA PHE A 614 7.73 -12.37 -9.08
C PHE A 614 7.60 -13.71 -9.81
N LYS A 615 7.00 -14.71 -9.16
CA LYS A 615 6.69 -15.99 -9.82
C LYS A 615 5.68 -15.81 -10.96
N VAL A 616 4.63 -15.00 -10.76
CA VAL A 616 3.67 -14.68 -11.83
C VAL A 616 4.39 -14.10 -13.05
N VAL A 617 5.31 -13.15 -12.84
CA VAL A 617 6.10 -12.53 -13.91
C VAL A 617 7.02 -13.57 -14.58
N ALA A 618 7.72 -14.40 -13.81
CA ALA A 618 8.59 -15.44 -14.33
C ALA A 618 7.82 -16.46 -15.17
N ASP A 619 6.64 -16.90 -14.71
CA ASP A 619 5.77 -17.80 -15.46
C ASP A 619 5.32 -17.16 -16.78
N CYS A 620 4.94 -15.88 -16.79
CA CYS A 620 4.57 -15.17 -18.00
C CYS A 620 5.73 -15.09 -19.00
N LEU A 621 6.94 -14.79 -18.53
CA LEU A 621 8.14 -14.74 -19.37
C LEU A 621 8.48 -16.10 -19.99
N LEU A 622 8.14 -17.20 -19.33
CA LEU A 622 8.29 -18.57 -19.83
C LEU A 622 7.06 -19.07 -20.63
N GLY A 623 6.06 -18.22 -20.88
CA GLY A 623 4.86 -18.59 -21.62
C GLY A 623 3.90 -19.51 -20.88
N ARG A 624 3.95 -19.55 -19.54
CA ARG A 624 3.19 -20.45 -18.66
C ARG A 624 1.95 -19.74 -18.07
N GLY A 625 1.04 -19.29 -18.93
CA GLY A 625 -0.12 -18.47 -18.54
C GLY A 625 -1.05 -19.14 -17.53
N ASP A 626 -1.25 -20.46 -17.60
CA ASP A 626 -2.07 -21.21 -16.64
C ASP A 626 -1.44 -21.18 -15.23
N LYS A 627 -0.10 -21.32 -15.14
CA LYS A 627 0.63 -21.26 -13.85
C LYS A 627 0.66 -19.87 -13.27
N ALA A 628 0.84 -18.85 -14.11
CA ALA A 628 0.74 -17.46 -13.69
C ALA A 628 -0.65 -17.16 -13.08
N TYR A 629 -1.71 -17.58 -13.77
CA TYR A 629 -3.08 -17.41 -13.30
C TYR A 629 -3.37 -18.21 -12.01
N GLU A 630 -2.92 -19.45 -11.91
CA GLU A 630 -3.02 -20.26 -10.68
C GLU A 630 -2.39 -19.54 -9.49
N THR A 631 -1.19 -18.98 -9.66
CA THR A 631 -0.51 -18.24 -8.61
C THR A 631 -1.29 -16.97 -8.20
N ILE A 632 -1.82 -16.22 -9.16
CA ILE A 632 -2.67 -15.06 -8.88
C ILE A 632 -3.88 -15.47 -8.04
N LEU A 633 -4.58 -16.53 -8.42
CA LEU A 633 -5.76 -17.00 -7.69
C LEU A 633 -5.45 -17.41 -6.25
N LYS A 634 -4.25 -17.96 -5.97
CA LYS A 634 -3.83 -18.34 -4.62
C LYS A 634 -3.49 -17.13 -3.73
N ILE A 635 -2.82 -16.11 -4.28
CA ILE A 635 -2.38 -14.96 -3.49
C ILE A 635 -3.39 -13.79 -3.43
N MET A 636 -4.41 -13.83 -4.26
CA MET A 636 -5.49 -12.86 -4.29
C MET A 636 -6.31 -12.91 -2.98
N PRO A 637 -6.75 -11.75 -2.42
CA PRO A 637 -7.59 -11.77 -1.22
C PRO A 637 -8.93 -12.45 -1.51
N ASP A 638 -9.53 -13.04 -0.48
CA ASP A 638 -10.83 -13.71 -0.55
C ASP A 638 -10.92 -14.74 -1.69
N SER A 639 -9.83 -15.52 -1.90
CA SER A 639 -9.77 -16.57 -2.91
C SER A 639 -10.65 -17.78 -2.53
N ASP A 640 -10.92 -18.65 -3.50
CA ASP A 640 -11.70 -19.88 -3.24
C ASP A 640 -10.98 -20.84 -2.30
N THR A 641 -9.64 -20.87 -2.35
CA THR A 641 -8.79 -21.68 -1.45
C THR A 641 -8.55 -21.02 -0.10
N ASN A 642 -8.68 -19.69 -0.02
CA ASN A 642 -8.44 -18.93 1.20
C ASN A 642 -9.42 -17.73 1.33
N PRO A 643 -10.69 -17.99 1.65
CA PRO A 643 -11.69 -16.93 1.78
C PRO A 643 -11.37 -15.98 2.94
N SER A 644 -11.83 -14.75 2.85
CA SER A 644 -11.60 -13.73 3.86
C SER A 644 -12.18 -14.06 5.24
N ASP A 645 -13.19 -14.92 5.30
CA ASP A 645 -13.72 -15.48 6.56
C ASP A 645 -12.64 -16.29 7.33
N HIS A 646 -11.72 -16.93 6.60
CA HIS A 646 -10.59 -17.65 7.18
C HIS A 646 -9.35 -16.77 7.30
N SER A 647 -8.95 -16.12 6.21
CA SER A 647 -7.71 -15.35 6.19
C SER A 647 -7.77 -14.06 7.01
N GLY A 648 -8.95 -13.50 7.19
CA GLY A 648 -9.15 -12.18 7.80
C GLY A 648 -8.63 -11.02 6.92
N CYS A 649 -8.20 -11.30 5.69
CA CYS A 649 -7.75 -10.27 4.75
C CYS A 649 -8.94 -9.50 4.19
N GLU A 650 -8.78 -8.20 3.99
CA GLU A 650 -9.78 -7.38 3.29
C GLU A 650 -9.96 -7.90 1.85
N PRO A 651 -11.20 -8.16 1.39
CA PRO A 651 -11.45 -8.71 0.06
C PRO A 651 -11.01 -7.83 -1.11
N TYR A 652 -10.70 -6.57 -0.84
CA TYR A 652 -10.36 -5.54 -1.80
C TYR A 652 -8.91 -5.04 -1.68
N ALA A 653 -8.09 -5.62 -0.78
CA ALA A 653 -6.68 -5.20 -0.59
C ALA A 653 -5.76 -6.40 -0.53
N LEU A 654 -4.63 -6.35 -1.25
CA LEU A 654 -3.61 -7.39 -1.18
C LEU A 654 -2.86 -7.34 0.14
N THR A 655 -2.54 -8.52 0.65
CA THR A 655 -1.72 -8.72 1.84
C THR A 655 -0.24 -8.80 1.50
N ASN A 656 0.59 -8.56 2.51
CA ASN A 656 2.02 -8.81 2.43
C ASN A 656 2.30 -10.33 2.41
N MET A 657 1.62 -11.09 3.27
CA MET A 657 1.79 -12.54 3.38
C MET A 657 0.57 -13.21 4.00
N TYR A 658 0.46 -14.51 3.76
CA TYR A 658 -0.34 -15.42 4.57
C TYR A 658 0.57 -16.27 5.46
N PHE A 659 0.11 -16.72 6.63
CA PHE A 659 0.86 -17.68 7.43
C PHE A 659 1.05 -18.98 6.64
N GLY A 660 2.27 -19.50 6.67
CA GLY A 660 2.68 -20.68 5.91
C GLY A 660 2.11 -22.00 6.45
N PRO A 661 2.25 -23.10 5.67
CA PRO A 661 1.71 -24.42 6.04
C PRO A 661 2.22 -24.96 7.39
N ASP A 662 3.44 -24.60 7.79
CA ASP A 662 4.06 -25.04 9.05
C ASP A 662 3.57 -24.24 10.27
N ASN A 663 2.71 -23.23 10.07
CA ASN A 663 2.16 -22.42 11.15
C ASN A 663 0.77 -22.94 11.58
N PRO A 664 0.46 -22.99 12.88
CA PRO A 664 -0.89 -23.38 13.36
C PRO A 664 -1.99 -22.43 12.87
N ARG A 665 -1.66 -21.19 12.47
CA ARG A 665 -2.57 -20.19 11.90
C ARG A 665 -2.47 -20.09 10.37
N LYS A 666 -2.10 -21.18 9.71
CA LYS A 666 -1.90 -21.23 8.25
C LYS A 666 -3.06 -20.61 7.47
N GLY A 667 -2.73 -19.82 6.48
CA GLY A 667 -3.70 -19.11 5.63
C GLY A 667 -4.23 -17.79 6.20
N GLU A 668 -4.05 -17.48 7.49
CA GLU A 668 -4.40 -16.17 8.01
C GLU A 668 -3.43 -15.10 7.50
N THR A 669 -3.93 -13.89 7.26
CA THR A 669 -3.07 -12.76 6.89
C THR A 669 -2.36 -12.16 8.09
N LEU A 670 -1.16 -11.62 7.89
CA LEU A 670 -0.52 -10.79 8.91
C LEU A 670 -1.09 -9.36 8.86
N PHE A 671 -1.00 -8.71 7.70
CA PHE A 671 -1.61 -7.39 7.42
C PHE A 671 -1.76 -7.21 5.92
N ALA A 672 -2.69 -6.33 5.51
CA ALA A 672 -2.88 -5.93 4.12
C ALA A 672 -2.51 -4.45 3.89
N TRP A 673 -2.75 -3.93 2.71
CA TRP A 673 -2.58 -2.56 2.26
C TRP A 673 -1.12 -2.12 2.03
N VAL A 674 -0.28 -2.05 3.04
CA VAL A 674 1.08 -1.47 2.96
C VAL A 674 2.10 -2.53 2.52
N THR A 675 2.09 -2.86 1.22
CA THR A 675 2.92 -3.93 0.64
C THR A 675 3.27 -3.68 -0.82
N GLY A 676 4.45 -4.09 -1.25
CA GLY A 676 4.88 -4.09 -2.65
C GLY A 676 4.09 -5.08 -3.54
N THR A 677 3.33 -5.99 -2.93
CA THR A 677 2.48 -6.95 -3.66
C THR A 677 1.55 -6.24 -4.65
N ALA A 678 0.94 -5.11 -4.24
CA ALA A 678 -0.05 -4.43 -5.06
C ALA A 678 0.54 -3.88 -6.37
N GLY A 679 1.67 -3.20 -6.29
CA GLY A 679 2.35 -2.63 -7.46
C GLY A 679 2.83 -3.70 -8.44
N TRP A 680 3.42 -4.76 -7.89
CA TRP A 680 3.87 -5.88 -8.72
C TRP A 680 2.72 -6.70 -9.30
N MET A 681 1.62 -6.93 -8.55
CA MET A 681 0.43 -7.59 -9.07
C MET A 681 -0.21 -6.78 -10.21
N PHE A 682 -0.34 -5.46 -10.03
CA PHE A 682 -0.87 -4.58 -11.07
C PHE A 682 -0.05 -4.70 -12.36
N ARG A 683 1.29 -4.64 -12.24
CA ARG A 683 2.20 -4.81 -13.39
C ARG A 683 2.15 -6.23 -13.96
N ALA A 684 2.10 -7.26 -13.11
CA ALA A 684 2.00 -8.65 -13.55
C ALA A 684 0.75 -8.86 -14.43
N VAL A 685 -0.39 -8.30 -14.05
CA VAL A 685 -1.62 -8.40 -14.86
C VAL A 685 -1.49 -7.56 -16.15
N VAL A 686 -1.18 -6.27 -16.05
CA VAL A 686 -1.24 -5.36 -17.21
C VAL A 686 -0.08 -5.57 -18.18
N GLN A 687 1.15 -5.66 -17.67
CA GLN A 687 2.34 -5.75 -18.51
C GLN A 687 2.62 -7.19 -18.96
N TYR A 688 2.54 -8.16 -18.06
CA TYR A 688 3.01 -9.52 -18.36
C TYR A 688 1.88 -10.47 -18.79
N MET A 689 0.70 -10.44 -18.14
CA MET A 689 -0.41 -11.28 -18.59
C MET A 689 -1.09 -10.70 -19.83
N LEU A 690 -1.51 -9.43 -19.81
CA LEU A 690 -2.13 -8.79 -20.97
C LEU A 690 -1.11 -8.33 -22.00
N GLY A 691 0.17 -8.31 -21.63
CA GLY A 691 1.30 -8.15 -22.51
C GLY A 691 1.52 -6.74 -23.04
N PHE A 692 1.00 -5.69 -22.38
CA PHE A 692 1.22 -4.31 -22.80
C PHE A 692 2.55 -3.80 -22.21
N HIS A 693 3.59 -3.77 -23.02
CA HIS A 693 4.91 -3.29 -22.64
C HIS A 693 5.22 -1.93 -23.29
N PRO A 694 5.26 -0.84 -22.52
CA PRO A 694 5.71 0.46 -23.01
C PRO A 694 7.12 0.41 -23.57
N GLU A 695 7.34 1.10 -24.70
CA GLU A 695 8.63 1.27 -25.35
C GLU A 695 8.88 2.76 -25.62
N TYR A 696 10.11 3.12 -25.98
CA TYR A 696 10.46 4.54 -26.20
C TYR A 696 9.64 5.20 -27.30
N ASN A 697 9.31 4.47 -28.39
CA ASN A 697 8.57 5.00 -29.53
C ASN A 697 7.15 4.44 -29.66
N GLY A 698 6.62 3.82 -28.61
CA GLY A 698 5.32 3.16 -28.65
C GLY A 698 5.21 2.06 -27.60
N PHE A 699 4.74 0.89 -27.97
CA PHE A 699 4.60 -0.27 -27.08
C PHE A 699 4.61 -1.58 -27.85
N THR A 700 4.93 -2.67 -27.15
CA THR A 700 4.75 -4.04 -27.68
C THR A 700 3.56 -4.70 -27.01
N ILE A 701 2.91 -5.64 -27.73
CA ILE A 701 1.83 -6.45 -27.17
C ILE A 701 2.21 -7.92 -27.30
N ASN A 702 2.42 -8.57 -26.16
CA ASN A 702 2.82 -9.96 -26.06
C ASN A 702 2.11 -10.66 -24.89
N PRO A 703 0.82 -11.03 -25.03
CA PRO A 703 0.02 -11.60 -23.97
C PRO A 703 0.50 -13.00 -23.54
N CYS A 704 0.41 -13.25 -22.23
CA CYS A 704 0.55 -14.57 -21.63
C CYS A 704 -0.63 -14.81 -20.69
N ILE A 705 -1.72 -15.39 -21.23
CA ILE A 705 -2.99 -15.59 -20.53
C ILE A 705 -3.30 -17.08 -20.35
N PRO A 706 -4.16 -17.45 -19.37
CA PRO A 706 -4.54 -18.85 -19.22
C PRO A 706 -5.31 -19.35 -20.45
N ALA A 707 -5.09 -20.60 -20.81
CA ALA A 707 -5.71 -21.24 -21.98
C ALA A 707 -7.25 -21.23 -21.95
N CYS A 708 -7.85 -21.13 -20.76
CA CYS A 708 -9.30 -21.07 -20.59
C CYS A 708 -9.93 -19.71 -20.93
N TRP A 709 -9.15 -18.64 -21.13
CA TRP A 709 -9.67 -17.33 -21.51
C TRP A 709 -9.77 -17.23 -23.04
N ASP A 710 -10.96 -16.95 -23.54
CA ASP A 710 -11.24 -16.81 -24.97
C ASP A 710 -10.95 -15.42 -25.51
N GLU A 711 -11.31 -14.42 -24.71
CA GLU A 711 -11.15 -13.02 -25.04
C GLU A 711 -10.91 -12.19 -23.79
N VAL A 712 -10.03 -11.22 -23.89
CA VAL A 712 -9.80 -10.18 -22.88
C VAL A 712 -9.67 -8.83 -23.57
N THR A 713 -10.06 -7.75 -22.87
CA THR A 713 -9.90 -6.39 -23.39
C THR A 713 -9.11 -5.53 -22.41
N LEU A 714 -8.37 -4.59 -22.97
CA LEU A 714 -7.59 -3.60 -22.25
C LEU A 714 -7.80 -2.22 -22.89
N THR A 715 -8.39 -1.28 -22.16
CA THR A 715 -8.37 0.14 -22.53
C THR A 715 -7.13 0.79 -21.92
N ARG A 716 -6.33 1.48 -22.72
CA ARG A 716 -5.08 2.11 -22.30
C ARG A 716 -4.98 3.53 -22.83
N LYS A 717 -5.03 4.52 -21.92
CA LYS A 717 -4.59 5.89 -22.26
C LYS A 717 -3.07 5.91 -22.21
N PHE A 718 -2.44 6.21 -23.32
CA PHE A 718 -0.99 6.17 -23.44
C PHE A 718 -0.47 7.33 -24.28
N ARG A 719 0.30 8.22 -23.68
CA ARG A 719 0.95 9.38 -24.32
C ARG A 719 0.02 10.20 -25.21
N GLY A 720 -1.19 10.47 -24.70
CA GLY A 720 -2.18 11.32 -25.36
C GLY A 720 -3.23 10.59 -26.17
N ASP A 721 -2.95 9.36 -26.62
CA ASP A 721 -3.90 8.51 -27.34
C ASP A 721 -4.66 7.58 -26.39
N THR A 722 -5.77 7.01 -26.86
CA THR A 722 -6.47 5.92 -26.19
C THR A 722 -6.41 4.68 -27.09
N TYR A 723 -5.98 3.55 -26.55
CA TYR A 723 -5.93 2.27 -27.26
C TYR A 723 -6.95 1.31 -26.65
N GLU A 724 -7.90 0.86 -27.49
CA GLU A 724 -8.87 -0.19 -27.18
C GLU A 724 -8.33 -1.51 -27.74
N ILE A 725 -7.80 -2.34 -26.85
CA ILE A 725 -7.07 -3.56 -27.21
C ILE A 725 -7.95 -4.76 -26.92
N THR A 726 -8.22 -5.60 -27.95
CA THR A 726 -8.91 -6.88 -27.81
C THR A 726 -7.93 -8.02 -28.12
N ILE A 727 -7.72 -8.88 -27.14
CA ILE A 727 -6.90 -10.10 -27.28
C ILE A 727 -7.84 -11.29 -27.47
N LYS A 728 -7.72 -11.98 -28.61
CA LYS A 728 -8.52 -13.15 -28.98
C LYS A 728 -7.67 -14.41 -28.89
N ASN A 729 -8.12 -15.39 -28.13
CA ASN A 729 -7.43 -16.66 -27.90
C ASN A 729 -8.28 -17.86 -28.36
N GLU A 730 -8.71 -17.87 -29.60
CA GLU A 730 -9.47 -18.97 -30.18
C GLU A 730 -8.68 -20.29 -30.20
N SER A 731 -7.34 -20.18 -30.23
CA SER A 731 -6.43 -21.33 -30.27
C SER A 731 -6.16 -21.98 -28.92
N LYS A 732 -6.71 -21.40 -27.82
CA LYS A 732 -6.48 -21.86 -26.45
C LYS A 732 -5.00 -21.96 -26.07
N LYS A 733 -4.20 -21.04 -26.56
CA LYS A 733 -2.77 -20.94 -26.25
C LYS A 733 -2.56 -20.13 -24.95
N GLN A 734 -1.43 -20.38 -24.31
CA GLN A 734 -1.03 -19.61 -23.14
C GLN A 734 -0.16 -18.38 -23.50
N SER A 735 0.51 -18.42 -24.65
CA SER A 735 1.38 -17.35 -25.15
C SER A 735 1.56 -17.39 -26.66
N GLY A 736 2.15 -16.34 -27.21
CA GLY A 736 2.49 -16.19 -28.61
C GLY A 736 1.41 -15.46 -29.42
N VAL A 737 1.85 -14.50 -30.21
CA VAL A 737 1.01 -13.65 -31.06
C VAL A 737 1.07 -14.17 -32.49
N LYS A 738 -0.09 -14.42 -33.11
CA LYS A 738 -0.24 -14.80 -34.50
C LYS A 738 -0.33 -13.57 -35.40
N SER A 739 -1.07 -12.55 -34.99
CA SER A 739 -1.24 -11.31 -35.75
C SER A 739 -1.70 -10.17 -34.84
N VAL A 740 -1.30 -8.95 -35.24
CA VAL A 740 -1.78 -7.69 -34.62
C VAL A 740 -2.35 -6.81 -35.71
N THR A 741 -3.49 -6.18 -35.47
CA THR A 741 -4.04 -5.14 -36.37
C THR A 741 -4.25 -3.85 -35.56
N LEU A 742 -3.92 -2.71 -36.18
CA LEU A 742 -4.20 -1.36 -35.70
C LEU A 742 -5.20 -0.73 -36.70
N ASP A 743 -6.38 -0.34 -36.21
CA ASP A 743 -7.46 0.25 -37.00
C ASP A 743 -7.76 -0.59 -38.32
N GLY A 744 -7.75 -1.91 -38.15
CA GLY A 744 -8.01 -2.86 -39.22
C GLY A 744 -6.83 -3.12 -40.16
N LYS A 745 -5.66 -2.49 -39.96
CA LYS A 745 -4.45 -2.75 -40.76
C LYS A 745 -3.51 -3.65 -40.00
N THR A 746 -2.94 -4.65 -40.63
CA THR A 746 -1.94 -5.53 -40.01
C THR A 746 -0.66 -4.74 -39.72
N VAL A 747 -0.16 -4.89 -38.48
CA VAL A 747 1.09 -4.31 -37.99
C VAL A 747 1.93 -5.40 -37.32
N GLU A 748 3.16 -5.07 -36.94
CA GLU A 748 4.00 -5.92 -36.08
C GLU A 748 3.51 -5.90 -34.64
N ASN A 749 4.06 -6.76 -33.79
CA ASN A 749 3.76 -6.76 -32.34
C ASN A 749 4.19 -5.46 -31.65
N THR A 750 5.17 -4.76 -32.21
CA THR A 750 5.58 -3.43 -31.79
C THR A 750 4.73 -2.40 -32.53
N VAL A 751 3.92 -1.67 -31.78
CA VAL A 751 3.03 -0.64 -32.29
C VAL A 751 3.68 0.72 -32.04
N GLU A 752 3.97 1.46 -33.11
CA GLU A 752 4.43 2.83 -33.03
C GLU A 752 3.32 3.74 -32.51
N LEU A 753 3.70 4.76 -31.73
CA LEU A 753 2.77 5.76 -31.24
C LEU A 753 2.11 6.52 -32.40
N VAL A 754 0.78 6.58 -32.41
CA VAL A 754 0.05 7.33 -33.44
C VAL A 754 0.12 8.83 -33.18
N GLY A 755 -0.12 9.28 -31.93
CA GLY A 755 0.10 10.65 -31.46
C GLY A 755 -0.91 11.66 -32.01
N ASP A 756 -2.15 11.26 -32.33
CA ASP A 756 -3.17 12.13 -32.88
C ASP A 756 -4.30 12.51 -31.90
N GLY A 757 -4.18 12.05 -30.64
CA GLY A 757 -5.12 12.34 -29.55
C GLY A 757 -6.45 11.60 -29.63
N LYS A 758 -6.55 10.54 -30.47
CA LYS A 758 -7.80 9.80 -30.68
C LYS A 758 -7.79 8.42 -30.04
N THR A 759 -8.91 7.73 -30.25
CA THR A 759 -9.05 6.31 -29.88
C THR A 759 -8.70 5.42 -31.08
N HIS A 760 -7.81 4.47 -30.84
CA HIS A 760 -7.35 3.47 -31.79
C HIS A 760 -7.75 2.07 -31.35
N TYR A 761 -8.09 1.23 -32.31
CA TYR A 761 -8.56 -0.14 -32.05
C TYR A 761 -7.49 -1.14 -32.43
N ILE A 762 -7.08 -1.96 -31.48
CA ILE A 762 -6.10 -3.01 -31.69
C ILE A 762 -6.76 -4.38 -31.50
N VAL A 763 -6.53 -5.27 -32.41
CA VAL A 763 -6.92 -6.67 -32.26
C VAL A 763 -5.67 -7.55 -32.33
N VAL A 764 -5.45 -8.29 -31.24
CA VAL A 764 -4.38 -9.29 -31.13
C VAL A 764 -4.99 -10.67 -31.23
N THR A 765 -4.48 -11.48 -32.12
CA THR A 765 -4.87 -12.90 -32.23
C THR A 765 -3.72 -13.78 -31.77
N MET A 766 -3.99 -14.71 -30.84
CA MET A 766 -3.04 -15.67 -30.31
C MET A 766 -3.05 -17.01 -31.03
#